data_09673820f5f492306c98b94e4a3f02a7
#
_entry.id   09673820f5f492306c98b94e4a3f02a7
#
_cell.length_a   1.000
_cell.length_b   1.000
_cell.length_c   1.000
_cell.angle_alpha   90.00
_cell.angle_beta   90.00
_cell.angle_gamma   90.00
#
_symmetry.space_group_name_H-M   'P 1'
#
loop_
_entity.id
_entity.type
_entity.pdbx_description
1 polymer ?
#
loop_
_entity_poly.entity_id
_entity_poly.type
_entity_poly.pdbx_seq_one_letter_code
_entity_poly.pdbx_strand_id
1 'polypeptide(L)'
;MSINTLRKSLALMLLALAGVVAVNAQAVFEKGKLYHLYAAGKKGNVVTEKDGKAVGLADFTEGEAGQFWKVSELSGSWRIINAVSGNALRLNGSKVELGENNGSDEAQLWKFEDGLLIPTNSPELALAKGQGGMLVMVKKEVALKHKAAKFRFEVSKYAGFDDNLTYRIVPIKEPGKVLGNNDSGENNARIVAEEINADNRGQYWSIKTINLNTFAVENAFYGQNFDDGGNNASIDYLLQWPAVAGTWNNAKFRFEPVEGQAGTYLITSAGKEGTMYALKEGRMMLVEKNHADSAAWFTFEQVEKPKIASPKWEDETVFAENKERGVATHMPYNNEAEMLADTAYYATPWTEPVNSRYMSLNGTWKFNLVSEPSQRPLTFFEEGFDVSAWDEIPVPSNWEMQGYDKPIYNNVEYPHSNTPPFINARPGYNDGGKNYGINPVGSYVHTFTVPANWDGRRTFIHFGGIYSAAFVWLNGQYVGYTQGSNNVAEFDLTNFLKKGENRLAVQVFRWCDGSYLECQDMFRMSGIFRDVYLYNVPKTAVRDHYITSKLSTDMFSADVNVNFEIDNRDFIPGKKSIKAAIYDPAGNLVACDTVAMNTAAKIASLSGDIKFTVDNVQLWSAEKPNLYTVRITQLDENGKEELAFSTKHGIRKIEIKNSLVYINGQRVFFKGVNPGTGGR
;
A
#
# COMPACT_ATOMS: atom_id res chain seq x y z
N MET A 1 -43.09 -14.34 33.24
CA MET A 1 -42.24 -15.50 32.91
C MET A 1 -40.86 -15.00 32.57
N SER A 2 -39.85 -15.38 33.29
CA SER A 2 -38.50 -14.82 33.14
C SER A 2 -37.78 -15.42 31.92
N ILE A 3 -36.89 -14.62 31.32
CA ILE A 3 -36.08 -14.97 30.14
C ILE A 3 -35.28 -16.27 30.34
N ASN A 4 -34.96 -16.66 31.59
CA ASN A 4 -34.30 -17.90 31.94
C ASN A 4 -35.19 -19.16 31.74
N THR A 5 -36.52 -19.05 31.82
CA THR A 5 -37.42 -20.15 31.56
C THR A 5 -37.56 -20.44 30.06
N LEU A 6 -37.51 -19.38 29.24
CA LEU A 6 -37.55 -19.53 27.78
C LEU A 6 -36.25 -20.18 27.21
N ARG A 7 -35.09 -19.86 27.80
CA ARG A 7 -33.80 -20.47 27.38
C ARG A 7 -33.70 -21.96 27.75
N LYS A 8 -34.25 -22.36 28.90
CA LYS A 8 -34.29 -23.79 29.30
C LYS A 8 -35.30 -24.58 28.45
N SER A 9 -36.42 -24.01 28.05
CA SER A 9 -37.36 -24.65 27.15
C SER A 9 -36.85 -24.79 25.72
N LEU A 10 -36.05 -23.82 25.22
CA LEU A 10 -35.42 -23.94 23.90
C LEU A 10 -34.31 -25.00 23.87
N ALA A 11 -33.52 -25.11 24.95
CA ALA A 11 -32.47 -26.12 25.06
C ALA A 11 -33.06 -27.56 25.21
N LEU A 12 -34.20 -27.72 25.91
CA LEU A 12 -34.90 -29.00 25.97
C LEU A 12 -35.63 -29.38 24.67
N MET A 13 -36.10 -28.40 23.88
CA MET A 13 -36.67 -28.68 22.56
C MET A 13 -35.62 -29.10 21.53
N LEU A 14 -34.39 -28.57 21.64
CA LEU A 14 -33.26 -28.99 20.80
C LEU A 14 -32.74 -30.39 21.13
N LEU A 15 -32.90 -30.85 22.39
CA LEU A 15 -32.51 -32.19 22.82
C LEU A 15 -33.62 -33.26 22.54
N ALA A 16 -34.88 -32.85 22.42
CA ALA A 16 -36.00 -33.77 22.11
C ALA A 16 -36.21 -34.00 20.62
N LEU A 17 -35.56 -33.23 19.73
CA LEU A 17 -35.57 -33.43 18.28
C LEU A 17 -34.42 -34.31 17.77
N ALA A 18 -33.57 -34.85 18.65
CA ALA A 18 -32.54 -35.82 18.30
C ALA A 18 -33.01 -37.28 18.20
N GLY A 19 -34.30 -37.51 18.25
CA GLY A 19 -34.92 -38.82 18.06
C GLY A 19 -35.85 -38.82 16.86
N VAL A 20 -35.39 -39.47 15.77
CA VAL A 20 -36.20 -39.93 14.61
C VAL A 20 -36.70 -38.80 13.68
N VAL A 21 -35.84 -38.33 12.80
CA VAL A 21 -36.14 -38.17 11.37
C VAL A 21 -34.82 -38.39 10.60
N ALA A 22 -34.71 -39.41 9.79
CA ALA A 22 -33.66 -39.51 8.78
C ALA A 22 -33.99 -38.52 7.68
N VAL A 23 -33.62 -37.24 7.91
CA VAL A 23 -33.56 -36.20 6.89
C VAL A 23 -32.12 -36.20 6.40
N ASN A 24 -31.89 -36.22 5.10
CA ASN A 24 -30.62 -35.99 4.43
C ASN A 24 -29.85 -34.86 5.08
N ALA A 25 -29.02 -35.16 6.08
CA ALA A 25 -28.18 -34.16 6.72
C ALA A 25 -26.93 -34.01 5.85
N GLN A 26 -26.90 -32.96 5.08
CA GLN A 26 -25.66 -32.43 4.51
C GLN A 26 -24.72 -32.21 5.69
N ALA A 27 -23.55 -32.83 5.70
CA ALA A 27 -22.62 -32.70 6.80
C ALA A 27 -22.22 -31.22 6.90
N VAL A 28 -22.52 -30.60 8.02
CA VAL A 28 -22.08 -29.23 8.32
C VAL A 28 -20.67 -29.36 8.87
N PHE A 29 -19.68 -28.96 8.05
CA PHE A 29 -18.32 -28.85 8.51
C PHE A 29 -18.13 -27.52 9.26
N GLU A 30 -17.50 -27.58 10.41
CA GLU A 30 -17.17 -26.39 11.19
C GLU A 30 -15.87 -25.77 10.65
N LYS A 31 -15.89 -24.48 10.33
CA LYS A 31 -14.68 -23.74 9.94
C LYS A 31 -13.63 -23.82 11.05
N GLY A 32 -12.36 -23.97 10.66
CA GLY A 32 -11.24 -23.99 11.59
C GLY A 32 -11.08 -25.29 12.39
N LYS A 33 -11.82 -26.34 12.06
CA LYS A 33 -11.61 -27.67 12.65
C LYS A 33 -10.73 -28.53 11.76
N LEU A 34 -9.93 -29.38 12.38
CA LEU A 34 -9.24 -30.46 11.71
C LEU A 34 -10.07 -31.75 11.81
N TYR A 35 -10.02 -32.53 10.76
CA TYR A 35 -10.77 -33.77 10.63
C TYR A 35 -9.83 -34.93 10.31
N HIS A 36 -10.20 -36.11 10.81
CA HIS A 36 -9.74 -37.37 10.26
C HIS A 36 -10.79 -37.88 9.31
N LEU A 37 -10.39 -38.26 8.10
CA LEU A 37 -11.27 -38.81 7.08
C LEU A 37 -11.11 -40.31 7.04
N TYR A 38 -12.12 -41.04 7.50
CA TYR A 38 -12.13 -42.48 7.55
C TYR A 38 -12.92 -43.06 6.39
N ALA A 39 -12.38 -44.08 5.71
CA ALA A 39 -13.17 -44.97 4.86
C ALA A 39 -13.95 -45.96 5.73
N ALA A 40 -15.19 -46.30 5.33
CA ALA A 40 -16.01 -47.22 6.07
C ALA A 40 -15.37 -48.62 6.15
N GLY A 41 -15.50 -49.25 7.29
CA GLY A 41 -14.90 -50.55 7.59
C GLY A 41 -14.26 -50.58 8.99
N LYS A 42 -13.24 -51.41 9.18
CA LYS A 42 -12.54 -51.52 10.47
C LYS A 42 -11.92 -50.21 10.92
N LYS A 43 -11.84 -49.95 12.24
CA LYS A 43 -10.98 -48.92 12.81
C LYS A 43 -9.58 -49.05 12.18
N GLY A 44 -9.07 -48.00 11.49
CA GLY A 44 -7.74 -48.03 10.94
C GLY A 44 -7.62 -47.62 9.46
N ASN A 45 -8.71 -47.37 8.77
CA ASN A 45 -8.65 -46.92 7.37
C ASN A 45 -8.77 -45.39 7.28
N VAL A 46 -7.71 -44.68 7.66
CA VAL A 46 -7.67 -43.22 7.58
C VAL A 46 -7.07 -42.79 6.24
N VAL A 47 -7.72 -41.86 5.56
CA VAL A 47 -7.16 -41.23 4.36
C VAL A 47 -5.88 -40.47 4.76
N THR A 48 -4.78 -40.88 4.16
CA THR A 48 -3.43 -40.46 4.55
C THR A 48 -2.68 -39.95 3.32
N GLU A 49 -2.11 -38.76 3.43
CA GLU A 49 -1.15 -38.22 2.49
C GLU A 49 0.18 -38.96 2.61
N LYS A 50 0.78 -39.26 1.46
CA LYS A 50 2.10 -39.89 1.35
C LYS A 50 2.96 -39.06 0.41
N ASP A 51 4.11 -38.63 0.88
CA ASP A 51 5.13 -37.94 0.09
C ASP A 51 4.65 -36.69 -0.67
N GLY A 52 3.67 -35.95 -0.11
CA GLY A 52 3.18 -34.69 -0.66
C GLY A 52 2.33 -34.80 -1.95
N LYS A 53 2.22 -35.96 -2.56
CA LYS A 53 1.47 -36.14 -3.84
C LYS A 53 0.54 -37.32 -3.85
N ALA A 54 0.90 -38.41 -3.21
CA ALA A 54 0.08 -39.61 -3.18
C ALA A 54 -0.88 -39.56 -1.99
N VAL A 55 -2.07 -40.12 -2.18
CA VAL A 55 -3.09 -40.30 -1.14
C VAL A 55 -3.56 -41.77 -1.12
N GLY A 56 -3.72 -42.28 0.10
CA GLY A 56 -4.18 -43.67 0.28
C GLY A 56 -4.77 -43.86 1.66
N LEU A 57 -4.98 -45.12 2.04
CA LEU A 57 -5.46 -45.50 3.36
C LEU A 57 -4.34 -46.10 4.19
N ALA A 58 -4.24 -45.67 5.47
CA ALA A 58 -3.35 -46.26 6.45
C ALA A 58 -4.07 -46.47 7.78
N ASP A 59 -3.41 -47.15 8.72
CA ASP A 59 -3.90 -47.25 10.09
C ASP A 59 -3.77 -45.87 10.77
N PHE A 60 -4.70 -45.58 11.67
CA PHE A 60 -4.65 -44.34 12.44
C PHE A 60 -3.41 -44.33 13.33
N THR A 61 -2.64 -43.28 13.22
CA THR A 61 -1.47 -42.99 14.08
C THR A 61 -1.64 -41.60 14.69
N GLU A 62 -1.59 -41.53 16.01
CA GLU A 62 -1.67 -40.25 16.72
C GLU A 62 -0.55 -39.31 16.28
N GLY A 63 -0.91 -38.10 15.86
CA GLY A 63 0.06 -37.08 15.45
C GLY A 63 0.66 -37.26 14.06
N GLU A 64 0.20 -38.24 13.27
CA GLU A 64 0.66 -38.43 11.90
C GLU A 64 0.11 -37.32 10.99
N ALA A 65 0.98 -36.41 10.56
CA ALA A 65 0.62 -35.20 9.81
C ALA A 65 -0.21 -35.45 8.55
N GLY A 66 0.07 -36.55 7.83
CA GLY A 66 -0.65 -36.93 6.63
C GLY A 66 -2.13 -37.31 6.85
N GLN A 67 -2.58 -37.45 8.10
CA GLN A 67 -3.93 -37.90 8.46
C GLN A 67 -4.88 -36.77 8.90
N PHE A 68 -4.42 -35.49 8.85
CA PHE A 68 -5.21 -34.35 9.27
C PHE A 68 -5.64 -33.50 8.07
N TRP A 69 -6.95 -33.25 8.00
CA TRP A 69 -7.57 -32.59 6.85
C TRP A 69 -8.36 -31.36 7.29
N LYS A 70 -8.18 -30.25 6.58
CA LYS A 70 -9.06 -29.07 6.61
C LYS A 70 -10.15 -29.26 5.56
N VAL A 71 -11.35 -28.74 5.83
CA VAL A 71 -12.44 -28.72 4.86
C VAL A 71 -12.86 -27.28 4.62
N SER A 72 -12.79 -26.84 3.38
CA SER A 72 -13.13 -25.47 2.96
C SER A 72 -14.30 -25.47 2.01
N GLU A 73 -15.33 -24.68 2.27
CA GLU A 73 -16.52 -24.56 1.42
C GLU A 73 -16.31 -23.56 0.28
N LEU A 74 -16.78 -23.95 -0.91
CA LEU A 74 -16.87 -23.06 -2.07
C LEU A 74 -18.16 -23.37 -2.85
N SER A 75 -19.11 -22.44 -2.85
CA SER A 75 -20.36 -22.53 -3.63
C SER A 75 -21.13 -23.83 -3.42
N GLY A 76 -21.25 -24.27 -2.16
CA GLY A 76 -21.98 -25.52 -1.79
C GLY A 76 -21.23 -26.82 -2.10
N SER A 77 -19.94 -26.72 -2.38
CA SER A 77 -19.02 -27.86 -2.57
C SER A 77 -17.83 -27.69 -1.60
N TRP A 78 -17.07 -28.74 -1.39
CA TRP A 78 -16.03 -28.80 -0.38
C TRP A 78 -14.67 -29.09 -1.00
N ARG A 79 -13.64 -28.40 -0.56
CA ARG A 79 -12.25 -28.77 -0.74
C ARG A 79 -11.74 -29.49 0.49
N ILE A 80 -11.03 -30.59 0.28
CA ILE A 80 -10.42 -31.40 1.34
C ILE A 80 -8.92 -31.22 1.21
N ILE A 81 -8.35 -30.49 2.15
CA ILE A 81 -6.97 -29.99 2.10
C ILE A 81 -6.18 -30.64 3.25
N ASN A 82 -5.01 -31.22 2.95
CA ASN A 82 -4.14 -31.69 4.04
C ASN A 82 -3.68 -30.52 4.90
N ALA A 83 -3.78 -30.67 6.22
CA ALA A 83 -3.55 -29.57 7.15
C ALA A 83 -2.10 -29.07 7.21
N VAL A 84 -1.15 -29.91 6.82
CA VAL A 84 0.29 -29.63 6.93
C VAL A 84 0.92 -29.31 5.58
N SER A 85 0.69 -30.15 4.57
CA SER A 85 1.26 -29.88 3.22
C SER A 85 0.52 -28.77 2.49
N GLY A 86 -0.73 -28.47 2.87
CA GLY A 86 -1.57 -27.52 2.16
C GLY A 86 -2.12 -28.05 0.81
N ASN A 87 -1.81 -29.29 0.42
CA ASN A 87 -2.28 -29.89 -0.83
C ASN A 87 -3.74 -30.34 -0.75
N ALA A 88 -4.49 -30.16 -1.83
CA ALA A 88 -5.89 -30.51 -1.90
C ALA A 88 -6.11 -31.85 -2.63
N LEU A 89 -7.11 -32.63 -2.14
CA LEU A 89 -7.57 -33.84 -2.78
C LEU A 89 -8.22 -33.50 -4.14
N ARG A 90 -7.76 -34.11 -5.22
CA ARG A 90 -8.23 -33.84 -6.58
C ARG A 90 -8.47 -35.11 -7.39
N LEU A 91 -9.37 -35.01 -8.35
CA LEU A 91 -9.59 -36.04 -9.36
C LEU A 91 -8.81 -35.65 -10.64
N ASN A 92 -7.83 -36.46 -11.01
CA ASN A 92 -7.07 -36.31 -12.26
C ASN A 92 -7.36 -37.47 -13.20
N GLY A 93 -8.27 -37.29 -14.17
CA GLY A 93 -8.82 -38.35 -14.99
C GLY A 93 -9.59 -39.38 -14.15
N SER A 94 -9.09 -40.59 -14.01
CA SER A 94 -9.64 -41.62 -13.13
C SER A 94 -8.89 -41.83 -11.84
N LYS A 95 -7.83 -41.06 -11.61
CA LYS A 95 -6.91 -41.17 -10.46
C LYS A 95 -7.20 -40.10 -9.41
N VAL A 96 -7.24 -40.52 -8.17
CA VAL A 96 -7.30 -39.61 -7.02
C VAL A 96 -5.89 -39.34 -6.53
N GLU A 97 -5.50 -38.06 -6.43
CA GLU A 97 -4.18 -37.63 -6.02
C GLU A 97 -4.27 -36.30 -5.22
N LEU A 98 -3.13 -35.78 -4.78
CA LEU A 98 -3.03 -34.47 -4.18
C LEU A 98 -2.39 -33.49 -5.18
N GLY A 99 -2.90 -32.28 -5.21
CA GLY A 99 -2.37 -31.17 -5.98
C GLY A 99 -2.29 -29.90 -5.16
N GLU A 100 -1.49 -28.95 -5.61
CA GLU A 100 -1.45 -27.63 -5.01
C GLU A 100 -2.87 -27.04 -4.86
N ASN A 101 -3.18 -26.51 -3.69
CA ASN A 101 -4.50 -25.95 -3.40
C ASN A 101 -4.77 -24.72 -4.27
N ASN A 102 -5.62 -24.86 -5.25
CA ASN A 102 -5.98 -23.81 -6.20
C ASN A 102 -7.48 -23.53 -6.16
N GLY A 103 -7.85 -22.29 -5.82
CA GLY A 103 -9.23 -21.85 -5.71
C GLY A 103 -10.08 -22.02 -6.96
N SER A 104 -9.47 -21.99 -8.14
CA SER A 104 -10.15 -22.13 -9.43
C SER A 104 -10.14 -23.53 -10.02
N ASP A 105 -9.49 -24.53 -9.38
CA ASP A 105 -9.43 -25.90 -9.87
C ASP A 105 -10.68 -26.68 -9.46
N GLU A 106 -11.63 -26.84 -10.38
CA GLU A 106 -12.86 -27.62 -10.17
C GLU A 106 -12.61 -29.10 -9.86
N ALA A 107 -11.47 -29.66 -10.25
CA ALA A 107 -11.06 -31.00 -9.92
C ALA A 107 -10.83 -31.23 -8.43
N GLN A 108 -10.69 -30.17 -7.65
CA GLN A 108 -10.53 -30.21 -6.20
C GLN A 108 -11.86 -30.06 -5.43
N LEU A 109 -12.99 -29.89 -6.12
CA LEU A 109 -14.28 -29.68 -5.50
C LEU A 109 -15.04 -30.99 -5.35
N TRP A 110 -15.53 -31.24 -4.15
CA TRP A 110 -16.21 -32.45 -3.76
C TRP A 110 -17.58 -32.15 -3.12
N LYS A 111 -18.56 -33.00 -3.37
CA LYS A 111 -19.79 -33.05 -2.59
C LYS A 111 -19.70 -34.19 -1.59
N PHE A 112 -20.24 -34.00 -0.40
CA PHE A 112 -20.36 -35.03 0.60
C PHE A 112 -21.84 -35.31 0.85
N GLU A 113 -22.35 -36.40 0.26
CA GLU A 113 -23.76 -36.77 0.29
C GLU A 113 -23.91 -38.26 0.72
N ASP A 114 -24.71 -38.54 1.75
CA ASP A 114 -24.95 -39.90 2.24
C ASP A 114 -23.66 -40.68 2.56
N GLY A 115 -22.62 -40.02 2.99
CA GLY A 115 -21.30 -40.60 3.26
C GLY A 115 -20.47 -40.87 2.00
N LEU A 116 -20.89 -40.43 0.84
CA LEU A 116 -20.12 -40.50 -0.40
C LEU A 116 -19.36 -39.19 -0.64
N LEU A 117 -18.10 -39.28 -1.08
CA LEU A 117 -17.34 -38.19 -1.65
C LEU A 117 -17.42 -38.22 -3.17
N ILE A 118 -18.08 -37.24 -3.74
CA ILE A 118 -18.44 -37.15 -5.16
C ILE A 118 -17.72 -35.93 -5.75
N PRO A 119 -16.86 -36.10 -6.77
CA PRO A 119 -16.22 -34.96 -7.42
C PRO A 119 -17.25 -34.17 -8.24
N THR A 120 -17.20 -32.84 -8.18
CA THR A 120 -18.18 -31.98 -8.85
C THR A 120 -18.04 -32.02 -10.37
N ASN A 121 -16.82 -32.22 -10.88
CA ASN A 121 -16.54 -32.35 -12.30
C ASN A 121 -16.86 -33.74 -12.91
N SER A 122 -17.25 -34.71 -12.09
CA SER A 122 -17.63 -36.08 -12.53
C SER A 122 -18.68 -36.64 -11.56
N PRO A 123 -19.91 -36.10 -11.56
CA PRO A 123 -20.92 -36.38 -10.54
C PRO A 123 -21.52 -37.83 -10.65
N GLU A 124 -21.21 -38.54 -11.73
CA GLU A 124 -21.53 -39.96 -11.92
C GLU A 124 -20.58 -40.90 -11.16
N LEU A 125 -19.47 -40.36 -10.62
CA LEU A 125 -18.45 -41.10 -9.88
C LEU A 125 -18.50 -40.82 -8.38
N ALA A 126 -17.96 -41.73 -7.57
CA ALA A 126 -17.73 -41.52 -6.15
C ALA A 126 -16.43 -42.20 -5.70
N LEU A 127 -15.79 -41.62 -4.68
CA LEU A 127 -14.59 -42.17 -4.08
C LEU A 127 -14.91 -43.48 -3.33
N ALA A 128 -14.03 -44.46 -3.44
CA ALA A 128 -14.17 -45.74 -2.74
C ALA A 128 -12.80 -46.30 -2.32
N LYS A 129 -12.82 -47.20 -1.33
CA LYS A 129 -11.66 -47.98 -0.95
C LYS A 129 -11.44 -49.09 -1.97
N GLY A 130 -10.27 -49.13 -2.58
CA GLY A 130 -9.77 -50.22 -3.45
C GLY A 130 -8.96 -51.26 -2.69
N GLN A 131 -8.33 -52.16 -3.44
CA GLN A 131 -7.42 -53.16 -2.88
C GLN A 131 -6.10 -52.50 -2.41
N GLY A 132 -5.47 -53.12 -1.39
CA GLY A 132 -4.16 -52.63 -0.89
C GLY A 132 -4.16 -51.26 -0.27
N GLY A 133 -5.32 -50.74 0.15
CA GLY A 133 -5.41 -49.39 0.75
C GLY A 133 -5.39 -48.24 -0.25
N MET A 134 -5.56 -48.50 -1.54
CA MET A 134 -5.72 -47.46 -2.56
C MET A 134 -7.10 -46.79 -2.49
N LEU A 135 -7.17 -45.55 -2.93
CA LEU A 135 -8.40 -44.82 -3.19
C LEU A 135 -8.70 -44.91 -4.70
N VAL A 136 -9.93 -45.27 -5.06
CA VAL A 136 -10.37 -45.49 -6.45
C VAL A 136 -11.69 -44.80 -6.70
N MET A 137 -11.93 -44.41 -7.95
CA MET A 137 -13.24 -43.93 -8.39
C MET A 137 -14.13 -45.08 -8.87
N VAL A 138 -15.36 -45.07 -8.45
CA VAL A 138 -16.39 -46.06 -8.90
C VAL A 138 -17.64 -45.31 -9.32
N LYS A 139 -18.53 -45.95 -10.12
CA LYS A 139 -19.81 -45.36 -10.48
C LYS A 139 -20.65 -45.06 -9.22
N LYS A 140 -21.26 -43.90 -9.13
CA LYS A 140 -22.08 -43.46 -7.98
C LYS A 140 -23.18 -44.47 -7.65
N GLU A 141 -23.85 -45.03 -8.64
CA GLU A 141 -24.87 -46.06 -8.46
C GLU A 141 -24.37 -47.36 -7.81
N VAL A 142 -23.10 -47.70 -8.03
CA VAL A 142 -22.43 -48.84 -7.39
C VAL A 142 -22.02 -48.44 -5.97
N ALA A 143 -21.48 -47.25 -5.80
CA ALA A 143 -21.04 -46.70 -4.51
C ALA A 143 -22.19 -46.66 -3.48
N LEU A 144 -23.39 -46.30 -3.90
CA LEU A 144 -24.57 -46.25 -3.03
C LEU A 144 -24.87 -47.60 -2.35
N LYS A 145 -24.58 -48.72 -3.03
CA LYS A 145 -24.87 -50.08 -2.56
C LYS A 145 -23.72 -50.73 -1.77
N HIS A 146 -22.52 -50.10 -1.78
CA HIS A 146 -21.32 -50.68 -1.18
C HIS A 146 -20.77 -49.90 0.01
N LYS A 147 -20.62 -50.59 1.16
CA LYS A 147 -20.01 -49.96 2.35
C LYS A 147 -18.60 -49.45 2.12
N ALA A 148 -17.83 -50.02 1.20
CA ALA A 148 -16.46 -49.60 0.88
C ALA A 148 -16.36 -48.18 0.27
N ALA A 149 -17.47 -47.61 -0.22
CA ALA A 149 -17.51 -46.24 -0.73
C ALA A 149 -18.02 -45.21 0.29
N LYS A 150 -18.32 -45.64 1.51
CA LYS A 150 -18.76 -44.70 2.55
C LYS A 150 -17.58 -44.16 3.31
N PHE A 151 -17.57 -42.85 3.50
CA PHE A 151 -16.59 -42.12 4.29
C PHE A 151 -17.28 -41.41 5.47
N ARG A 152 -16.51 -41.09 6.49
CA ARG A 152 -16.93 -40.23 7.60
C ARG A 152 -15.81 -39.33 8.02
N PHE A 153 -16.15 -38.14 8.45
CA PHE A 153 -15.25 -37.19 9.06
C PHE A 153 -15.43 -37.25 10.57
N GLU A 154 -14.30 -37.35 11.29
CA GLU A 154 -14.26 -37.22 12.76
C GLU A 154 -13.44 -35.98 13.12
N VAL A 155 -13.97 -35.11 13.99
CA VAL A 155 -13.28 -33.92 14.45
C VAL A 155 -12.04 -34.32 15.27
N SER A 156 -10.90 -33.75 14.93
CA SER A 156 -9.66 -33.92 15.68
C SER A 156 -9.67 -33.08 16.95
N LYS A 157 -8.93 -33.51 17.96
CA LYS A 157 -8.69 -32.73 19.17
C LYS A 157 -7.72 -31.56 18.95
N TYR A 158 -6.93 -31.57 17.89
CA TYR A 158 -5.97 -30.51 17.59
C TYR A 158 -6.68 -29.29 17.00
N ALA A 159 -6.12 -28.10 17.29
CA ALA A 159 -6.58 -26.85 16.69
C ALA A 159 -6.34 -26.86 15.19
N GLY A 160 -7.32 -26.36 14.45
CA GLY A 160 -7.22 -26.14 13.02
C GLY A 160 -7.53 -24.68 12.72
N PHE A 161 -6.66 -24.03 11.95
CA PHE A 161 -6.84 -22.65 11.53
C PHE A 161 -6.79 -22.57 10.01
N ASP A 162 -7.54 -21.63 9.45
CA ASP A 162 -7.41 -21.26 8.05
C ASP A 162 -6.47 -20.05 7.97
N ASP A 163 -5.36 -20.20 7.27
CA ASP A 163 -4.29 -19.18 7.16
C ASP A 163 -4.78 -17.88 6.51
N ASN A 164 -5.94 -17.92 5.83
CA ASN A 164 -6.56 -16.76 5.17
C ASN A 164 -7.62 -16.07 6.04
N LEU A 165 -7.88 -16.57 7.23
CA LEU A 165 -8.89 -16.02 8.13
C LEU A 165 -8.23 -15.22 9.26
N THR A 166 -9.02 -14.33 9.83
CA THR A 166 -8.61 -13.51 10.98
C THR A 166 -9.32 -13.98 12.24
N TYR A 167 -8.59 -13.94 13.34
CA TYR A 167 -9.06 -14.42 14.63
C TYR A 167 -8.87 -13.37 15.72
N ARG A 168 -9.75 -13.39 16.72
CA ARG A 168 -9.51 -12.84 18.06
C ARG A 168 -9.16 -13.95 19.00
N ILE A 169 -8.20 -13.72 19.89
CA ILE A 169 -7.79 -14.67 20.93
C ILE A 169 -8.39 -14.20 22.25
N VAL A 170 -9.31 -15.00 22.78
CA VAL A 170 -10.14 -14.63 23.93
C VAL A 170 -9.70 -15.38 25.17
N PRO A 171 -9.26 -14.71 26.25
CA PRO A 171 -8.98 -15.35 27.52
C PRO A 171 -10.29 -15.75 28.22
N ILE A 172 -10.41 -17.02 28.61
CA ILE A 172 -11.64 -17.55 29.26
C ILE A 172 -11.92 -16.85 30.60
N LYS A 173 -10.87 -16.49 31.34
CA LYS A 173 -10.98 -15.88 32.67
C LYS A 173 -11.43 -14.40 32.63
N GLU A 174 -11.23 -13.73 31.52
CA GLU A 174 -11.64 -12.33 31.35
C GLU A 174 -12.58 -12.19 30.12
N PRO A 175 -13.83 -12.65 30.24
CA PRO A 175 -14.79 -12.57 29.15
C PRO A 175 -15.09 -11.12 28.83
N GLY A 176 -15.08 -10.77 27.54
CA GLY A 176 -15.22 -9.39 27.05
C GLY A 176 -13.91 -8.74 26.67
N LYS A 177 -12.77 -9.37 26.99
CA LYS A 177 -11.44 -8.96 26.54
C LYS A 177 -10.88 -9.90 25.48
N VAL A 178 -9.91 -9.39 24.73
CA VAL A 178 -9.16 -10.14 23.72
C VAL A 178 -7.67 -9.82 23.85
N LEU A 179 -6.81 -10.70 23.35
CA LEU A 179 -5.39 -10.40 23.27
C LEU A 179 -5.13 -9.35 22.18
N GLY A 180 -4.39 -8.33 22.56
CA GLY A 180 -3.98 -7.24 21.68
C GLY A 180 -2.60 -6.71 22.03
N ASN A 181 -2.15 -5.72 21.29
CA ASN A 181 -0.84 -5.09 21.43
C ASN A 181 -0.93 -3.57 21.68
N ASN A 182 -2.05 -3.08 22.22
CA ASN A 182 -2.38 -1.66 22.41
C ASN A 182 -2.39 -0.84 21.10
N ASP A 183 -2.84 -1.44 20.00
CA ASP A 183 -2.82 -0.87 18.65
C ASP A 183 -1.42 -0.40 18.22
N SER A 184 -0.39 -1.08 18.68
CA SER A 184 0.99 -0.73 18.43
C SER A 184 1.59 -1.55 17.29
N GLY A 185 2.12 -0.87 16.28
CA GLY A 185 2.99 -1.47 15.27
C GLY A 185 4.44 -1.67 15.75
N GLU A 186 4.78 -1.25 16.98
CA GLU A 186 6.15 -1.29 17.48
C GLU A 186 6.67 -2.70 17.74
N ASN A 187 7.95 -2.87 17.49
CA ASN A 187 8.66 -4.06 17.92
C ASN A 187 8.79 -4.10 19.44
N ASN A 188 8.75 -5.28 20.03
CA ASN A 188 8.70 -5.50 21.47
C ASN A 188 7.40 -5.05 22.15
N ALA A 189 6.37 -4.62 21.43
CA ALA A 189 5.10 -4.35 22.07
C ALA A 189 4.60 -5.61 22.79
N ARG A 190 4.17 -5.44 24.04
CA ARG A 190 3.68 -6.54 24.86
C ARG A 190 2.28 -6.96 24.43
N ILE A 191 2.03 -8.25 24.48
CA ILE A 191 0.69 -8.79 24.28
C ILE A 191 -0.05 -8.77 25.62
N VAL A 192 -1.21 -8.12 25.60
CA VAL A 192 -2.03 -7.84 26.78
C VAL A 192 -3.49 -8.19 26.53
N ALA A 193 -4.30 -8.30 27.58
CA ALA A 193 -5.75 -8.42 27.44
C ALA A 193 -6.41 -7.04 27.44
N GLU A 194 -7.12 -6.71 26.39
CA GLU A 194 -7.74 -5.44 26.13
C GLU A 194 -9.27 -5.57 25.98
N GLU A 195 -10.02 -4.51 26.30
CA GLU A 195 -11.43 -4.42 25.94
C GLU A 195 -11.60 -4.52 24.42
N ILE A 196 -12.64 -5.21 23.97
CA ILE A 196 -12.91 -5.38 22.54
C ILE A 196 -13.18 -4.01 21.89
N ASN A 197 -12.34 -3.65 20.94
CA ASN A 197 -12.50 -2.44 20.12
C ASN A 197 -12.35 -2.80 18.64
N ALA A 198 -13.39 -2.53 17.85
CA ALA A 198 -13.41 -2.88 16.42
C ALA A 198 -12.36 -2.09 15.60
N ASP A 199 -11.97 -0.89 16.07
CA ASP A 199 -11.02 -0.01 15.41
C ASP A 199 -9.57 -0.25 15.85
N ASN A 200 -9.34 -1.11 16.86
CA ASN A 200 -8.00 -1.46 17.33
C ASN A 200 -7.40 -2.58 16.47
N ARG A 201 -6.47 -2.24 15.59
CA ARG A 201 -5.78 -3.16 14.67
C ARG A 201 -4.95 -4.22 15.41
N GLY A 202 -4.51 -3.91 16.63
CA GLY A 202 -3.73 -4.79 17.49
C GLY A 202 -4.44 -6.05 17.95
N GLN A 203 -5.78 -6.12 17.81
CA GLN A 203 -6.63 -7.21 18.31
C GLN A 203 -6.95 -8.29 17.24
N TYR A 204 -6.39 -8.18 16.04
CA TYR A 204 -6.68 -9.07 14.91
C TYR A 204 -5.45 -9.90 14.53
N TRP A 205 -5.61 -11.22 14.54
CA TRP A 205 -4.50 -12.16 14.36
C TRP A 205 -4.75 -13.12 13.21
N SER A 206 -3.77 -13.33 12.37
CA SER A 206 -3.70 -14.43 11.40
C SER A 206 -2.89 -15.56 12.01
N ILE A 207 -3.38 -16.79 11.93
CA ILE A 207 -2.72 -17.95 12.51
C ILE A 207 -2.27 -18.87 11.38
N LYS A 208 -0.95 -18.89 11.14
CA LYS A 208 -0.34 -19.68 10.06
C LYS A 208 0.13 -21.02 10.58
N THR A 209 -0.31 -22.08 9.93
CA THR A 209 0.10 -23.46 10.27
C THR A 209 1.51 -23.72 9.76
N ILE A 210 2.46 -24.03 10.65
CA ILE A 210 3.82 -24.41 10.30
C ILE A 210 3.94 -25.92 10.14
N ASN A 211 3.40 -26.63 11.14
CA ASN A 211 3.20 -28.08 11.10
C ASN A 211 2.03 -28.46 12.02
N LEU A 212 1.77 -29.75 12.20
CA LEU A 212 0.72 -30.19 13.10
C LEU A 212 0.97 -29.63 14.52
N ASN A 213 -0.01 -28.88 15.03
CA ASN A 213 0.01 -28.26 16.34
C ASN A 213 1.15 -27.24 16.60
N THR A 214 1.75 -26.71 15.52
CA THR A 214 2.73 -25.61 15.64
C THR A 214 2.35 -24.50 14.67
N PHE A 215 2.27 -23.29 15.18
CA PHE A 215 1.71 -22.13 14.50
C PHE A 215 2.61 -20.91 14.67
N ALA A 216 2.56 -20.01 13.69
CA ALA A 216 2.95 -18.62 13.86
C ALA A 216 1.68 -17.77 14.01
N VAL A 217 1.69 -16.85 14.97
CA VAL A 217 0.58 -15.92 15.22
C VAL A 217 1.03 -14.54 14.79
N GLU A 218 0.49 -14.06 13.67
CA GLU A 218 0.88 -12.79 13.05
C GLU A 218 -0.24 -11.76 13.22
N ASN A 219 0.09 -10.54 13.62
CA ASN A 219 -0.89 -9.47 13.61
C ASN A 219 -1.37 -9.21 12.18
N ALA A 220 -2.68 -9.24 11.97
CA ALA A 220 -3.29 -9.18 10.64
C ALA A 220 -3.14 -7.82 9.93
N PHE A 221 -2.78 -6.76 10.66
CA PHE A 221 -2.55 -5.41 10.14
C PHE A 221 -1.07 -5.05 10.10
N TYR A 222 -0.34 -5.30 11.18
CA TYR A 222 1.05 -4.87 11.33
C TYR A 222 2.08 -5.90 10.84
N GLY A 223 1.67 -7.15 10.59
CA GLY A 223 2.55 -8.22 10.10
C GLY A 223 3.59 -8.72 11.10
N GLN A 224 3.47 -8.32 12.36
CA GLN A 224 4.38 -8.76 13.42
C GLN A 224 3.86 -10.03 14.09
N ASN A 225 4.77 -10.93 14.46
CA ASN A 225 4.44 -12.22 15.04
C ASN A 225 4.55 -12.21 16.56
N PHE A 226 3.80 -13.09 17.24
CA PHE A 226 4.10 -13.46 18.61
C PHE A 226 5.54 -13.93 18.72
N ASP A 227 6.20 -13.51 19.79
CA ASP A 227 7.60 -13.84 20.08
C ASP A 227 7.78 -14.09 21.57
N ASP A 228 8.57 -15.11 21.92
CA ASP A 228 8.84 -15.49 23.32
C ASP A 228 10.12 -14.87 23.89
N GLY A 229 10.74 -13.94 23.16
CA GLY A 229 11.99 -13.28 23.54
C GLY A 229 13.24 -14.15 23.33
N GLY A 230 13.12 -15.34 22.77
CA GLY A 230 14.23 -16.23 22.44
C GLY A 230 15.08 -16.59 23.65
N ASN A 231 16.40 -16.44 23.50
CA ASN A 231 17.39 -16.76 24.55
C ASN A 231 17.54 -15.65 25.63
N ASN A 232 16.74 -14.57 25.55
CA ASN A 232 16.82 -13.51 26.55
C ASN A 232 16.07 -13.94 27.84
N ALA A 233 16.81 -14.33 28.86
CA ALA A 233 16.24 -14.78 30.13
C ALA A 233 15.48 -13.69 30.92
N SER A 234 15.63 -12.42 30.54
CA SER A 234 14.92 -11.31 31.18
C SER A 234 13.52 -11.12 30.59
N ILE A 235 13.15 -11.85 29.55
CA ILE A 235 11.83 -11.79 28.91
C ILE A 235 11.00 -12.98 29.38
N ASP A 236 10.09 -12.71 30.32
CA ASP A 236 9.12 -13.63 30.89
C ASP A 236 7.68 -13.32 30.49
N TYR A 237 7.50 -12.62 29.39
CA TYR A 237 6.20 -12.20 28.84
C TYR A 237 6.14 -12.42 27.32
N LEU A 238 4.92 -12.47 26.80
CA LEU A 238 4.68 -12.54 25.36
C LEU A 238 4.78 -11.13 24.73
N LEU A 239 5.53 -11.04 23.67
CA LEU A 239 5.69 -9.80 22.90
C LEU A 239 5.45 -10.05 21.39
N GLN A 240 5.54 -9.02 20.59
CA GLN A 240 5.56 -9.14 19.12
C GLN A 240 6.92 -8.76 18.54
N TRP A 241 7.26 -9.39 17.43
CA TRP A 241 8.51 -9.13 16.70
C TRP A 241 8.34 -9.38 15.20
N PRO A 242 8.98 -8.60 14.28
CA PRO A 242 8.99 -8.92 12.88
C PRO A 242 9.79 -10.18 12.60
N ALA A 243 9.10 -11.26 12.36
CA ALA A 243 9.70 -12.55 12.03
C ALA A 243 9.02 -13.10 10.76
N VAL A 244 9.80 -13.75 9.90
CA VAL A 244 9.19 -14.54 8.85
C VAL A 244 8.55 -15.77 9.49
N ALA A 245 7.26 -15.98 9.30
CA ALA A 245 6.51 -17.07 9.88
C ALA A 245 7.23 -18.42 9.71
N GLY A 246 7.48 -19.10 10.82
CA GLY A 246 8.10 -20.42 10.82
C GLY A 246 9.62 -20.48 10.72
N THR A 247 10.35 -19.36 10.63
CA THR A 247 11.81 -19.37 10.55
C THR A 247 12.49 -19.53 11.92
N TRP A 248 12.02 -18.80 12.93
CA TRP A 248 12.64 -18.78 14.26
C TRP A 248 11.83 -19.57 15.28
N ASN A 249 12.49 -20.30 16.18
CA ASN A 249 11.79 -21.10 17.18
C ASN A 249 11.04 -20.25 18.22
N ASN A 250 11.53 -19.05 18.51
CA ASN A 250 10.88 -18.09 19.42
C ASN A 250 9.58 -17.48 18.86
N ALA A 251 9.32 -17.63 17.56
CA ALA A 251 8.07 -17.24 16.91
C ALA A 251 7.15 -18.44 16.59
N LYS A 252 7.39 -19.60 17.18
CA LYS A 252 6.60 -20.82 17.02
C LYS A 252 5.85 -21.15 18.30
N PHE A 253 4.54 -21.30 18.18
CA PHE A 253 3.65 -21.58 19.32
C PHE A 253 2.86 -22.86 19.10
N ARG A 254 2.52 -23.54 20.20
CA ARG A 254 1.62 -24.69 20.18
C ARG A 254 0.33 -24.34 20.92
N PHE A 255 -0.78 -24.86 20.42
CA PHE A 255 -2.08 -24.71 21.08
C PHE A 255 -2.51 -26.09 21.58
N GLU A 256 -2.32 -26.32 22.86
CA GLU A 256 -2.59 -27.59 23.48
C GLU A 256 -4.02 -27.63 24.02
N PRO A 257 -4.85 -28.61 23.58
CA PRO A 257 -6.25 -28.68 23.99
C PRO A 257 -6.35 -28.90 25.53
N VAL A 258 -7.30 -28.21 26.15
CA VAL A 258 -7.62 -28.40 27.57
C VAL A 258 -8.63 -29.54 27.71
N GLU A 259 -8.31 -30.56 28.51
CA GLU A 259 -9.17 -31.71 28.69
C GLU A 259 -10.53 -31.33 29.31
N GLY A 260 -11.61 -31.81 28.70
CA GLY A 260 -12.97 -31.50 29.15
C GLY A 260 -13.49 -30.10 28.73
N GLN A 261 -12.69 -29.29 28.07
CA GLN A 261 -13.05 -27.92 27.62
C GLN A 261 -12.94 -27.81 26.09
N ALA A 262 -14.00 -28.20 25.40
CA ALA A 262 -14.00 -28.19 23.93
C ALA A 262 -13.72 -26.78 23.38
N GLY A 263 -12.79 -26.67 22.41
CA GLY A 263 -12.42 -25.42 21.77
C GLY A 263 -11.55 -24.49 22.60
N THR A 264 -11.07 -24.96 23.77
CA THR A 264 -10.18 -24.21 24.66
C THR A 264 -8.78 -24.79 24.61
N TYR A 265 -7.78 -23.90 24.58
CA TYR A 265 -6.38 -24.26 24.39
C TYR A 265 -5.46 -23.52 25.35
N LEU A 266 -4.33 -24.14 25.69
CA LEU A 266 -3.16 -23.46 26.26
C LEU A 266 -2.31 -22.93 25.11
N ILE A 267 -1.69 -21.77 25.32
CA ILE A 267 -0.67 -21.22 24.41
C ILE A 267 0.70 -21.53 25.02
N THR A 268 1.52 -22.33 24.34
CA THR A 268 2.88 -22.68 24.77
C THR A 268 3.89 -22.31 23.69
N SER A 269 5.12 -21.94 24.08
CA SER A 269 6.18 -21.70 23.10
C SER A 269 6.85 -23.00 22.68
N ALA A 270 7.21 -23.13 21.42
CA ALA A 270 8.03 -24.24 20.93
C ALA A 270 9.51 -24.12 21.39
N GLY A 271 9.96 -22.92 21.72
CA GLY A 271 11.33 -22.62 22.17
C GLY A 271 11.55 -22.76 23.67
N LYS A 272 10.47 -22.77 24.49
CA LYS A 272 10.56 -22.81 25.97
C LYS A 272 9.71 -23.97 26.49
N GLU A 273 10.26 -25.17 26.46
CA GLU A 273 9.56 -26.40 26.92
C GLU A 273 9.20 -26.33 28.41
N GLY A 274 8.08 -26.97 28.76
CA GLY A 274 7.59 -27.01 30.16
C GLY A 274 6.93 -25.71 30.63
N THR A 275 6.76 -24.74 29.74
CA THR A 275 6.13 -23.44 30.06
C THR A 275 4.86 -23.19 29.23
N MET A 276 4.03 -22.27 29.70
CA MET A 276 2.84 -21.77 29.00
C MET A 276 2.67 -20.28 29.28
N TYR A 277 1.83 -19.63 28.46
CA TYR A 277 1.41 -18.27 28.73
C TYR A 277 0.10 -18.20 29.50
N ALA A 278 0.10 -17.45 30.59
CA ALA A 278 -1.07 -17.19 31.42
C ALA A 278 -1.30 -15.69 31.58
N LEU A 279 -2.56 -15.31 31.69
CA LEU A 279 -2.93 -13.92 31.92
C LEU A 279 -2.75 -13.56 33.39
N LYS A 280 -1.83 -12.63 33.70
CA LYS A 280 -1.58 -12.09 35.05
C LYS A 280 -1.66 -10.55 34.97
N GLU A 281 -2.56 -9.97 35.74
CA GLU A 281 -2.76 -8.51 35.76
C GLU A 281 -2.91 -7.88 34.36
N GLY A 282 -3.68 -8.54 33.49
CA GLY A 282 -3.92 -8.11 32.11
C GLY A 282 -2.75 -8.33 31.14
N ARG A 283 -1.65 -8.98 31.54
CA ARG A 283 -0.47 -9.24 30.73
C ARG A 283 -0.28 -10.72 30.46
N MET A 284 0.20 -11.07 29.29
CA MET A 284 0.57 -12.43 28.92
C MET A 284 1.95 -12.77 29.48
N MET A 285 2.00 -13.51 30.58
CA MET A 285 3.23 -13.88 31.28
C MET A 285 3.58 -15.33 31.05
N LEU A 286 4.87 -15.63 30.92
CA LEU A 286 5.39 -16.99 30.84
C LEU A 286 5.40 -17.60 32.25
N VAL A 287 4.78 -18.76 32.40
CA VAL A 287 4.68 -19.48 33.67
C VAL A 287 4.98 -20.98 33.49
N GLU A 288 5.24 -21.69 34.58
CA GLU A 288 5.33 -23.14 34.55
C GLU A 288 4.00 -23.75 34.03
N LYS A 289 4.11 -24.79 33.22
CA LYS A 289 2.97 -25.41 32.59
C LYS A 289 2.05 -26.11 33.59
N ASN A 290 0.80 -25.65 33.65
CA ASN A 290 -0.26 -26.21 34.48
C ASN A 290 -1.61 -26.19 33.72
N HIS A 291 -2.06 -27.36 33.28
CA HIS A 291 -3.31 -27.47 32.51
C HIS A 291 -4.56 -27.07 33.31
N ALA A 292 -4.52 -27.07 34.63
CA ALA A 292 -5.65 -26.70 35.48
C ALA A 292 -5.76 -25.18 35.73
N ASP A 293 -4.73 -24.39 35.33
CA ASP A 293 -4.78 -22.94 35.52
C ASP A 293 -5.61 -22.26 34.41
N SER A 294 -6.84 -21.90 34.79
CA SER A 294 -7.76 -21.23 33.84
C SER A 294 -7.30 -19.83 33.38
N ALA A 295 -6.28 -19.23 34.00
CA ALA A 295 -5.67 -18.01 33.51
C ALA A 295 -4.86 -18.22 32.21
N ALA A 296 -4.55 -19.48 31.87
CA ALA A 296 -3.88 -19.87 30.64
C ALA A 296 -4.84 -20.46 29.59
N TRP A 297 -6.14 -20.36 29.77
CA TRP A 297 -7.13 -20.91 28.85
C TRP A 297 -7.63 -19.88 27.88
N PHE A 298 -7.49 -20.18 26.58
CA PHE A 298 -7.88 -19.27 25.49
C PHE A 298 -8.77 -19.97 24.48
N THR A 299 -9.69 -19.20 23.90
CA THR A 299 -10.47 -19.60 22.72
C THR A 299 -10.09 -18.71 21.54
N PHE A 300 -10.37 -19.19 20.35
CA PHE A 300 -10.10 -18.48 19.09
C PHE A 300 -11.43 -18.22 18.41
N GLU A 301 -11.80 -16.94 18.29
CA GLU A 301 -13.01 -16.50 17.61
C GLU A 301 -12.65 -16.06 16.20
N GLN A 302 -13.19 -16.74 15.18
CA GLN A 302 -13.09 -16.26 13.82
C GLN A 302 -13.89 -14.97 13.68
N VAL A 303 -13.24 -13.94 13.15
CA VAL A 303 -13.85 -12.64 12.90
C VAL A 303 -13.59 -12.19 11.47
N GLU A 304 -14.46 -11.35 10.92
CA GLU A 304 -14.15 -10.66 9.69
C GLU A 304 -13.08 -9.60 9.96
N LYS A 305 -12.03 -9.54 9.13
CA LYS A 305 -11.02 -8.48 9.22
C LYS A 305 -11.71 -7.16 8.89
N PRO A 306 -11.80 -6.21 9.83
CA PRO A 306 -12.47 -4.96 9.56
C PRO A 306 -11.68 -4.13 8.55
N LYS A 307 -12.39 -3.35 7.77
CA LYS A 307 -11.79 -2.33 6.92
C LYS A 307 -11.52 -1.07 7.76
N ILE A 308 -10.49 -1.14 8.58
CA ILE A 308 -10.04 0.05 9.33
C ILE A 308 -9.32 0.93 8.32
N ALA A 309 -9.77 2.19 8.21
CA ALA A 309 -9.13 3.15 7.33
C ALA A 309 -7.70 3.40 7.78
N SER A 310 -6.74 3.06 6.94
CA SER A 310 -5.35 3.45 7.15
C SER A 310 -5.22 4.96 7.00
N PRO A 311 -4.33 5.61 7.76
CA PRO A 311 -4.01 7.00 7.49
C PRO A 311 -3.39 7.11 6.10
N LYS A 312 -3.62 8.22 5.41
CA LYS A 312 -3.21 8.38 3.99
C LYS A 312 -1.73 8.14 3.71
N TRP A 313 -0.87 8.34 4.70
CA TRP A 313 0.57 8.06 4.56
C TRP A 313 0.94 6.56 4.74
N GLU A 314 -0.04 5.70 4.98
CA GLU A 314 0.06 4.23 5.08
C GLU A 314 -1.05 3.54 4.28
N ASP A 315 -1.56 4.20 3.23
CA ASP A 315 -2.61 3.68 2.36
C ASP A 315 -2.15 3.74 0.90
N GLU A 316 -1.69 2.61 0.39
CA GLU A 316 -1.17 2.46 -0.98
C GLU A 316 -2.20 2.75 -2.07
N THR A 317 -3.45 2.93 -1.72
CA THR A 317 -4.51 3.34 -2.66
C THR A 317 -4.63 4.86 -2.79
N VAL A 318 -3.98 5.64 -1.90
CA VAL A 318 -4.08 7.10 -1.84
C VAL A 318 -2.73 7.75 -2.09
N PHE A 319 -2.36 7.90 -3.35
CA PHE A 319 -1.11 8.54 -3.76
C PHE A 319 -1.18 10.08 -3.77
N ALA A 320 -2.32 10.64 -4.10
CA ALA A 320 -2.56 12.08 -4.15
C ALA A 320 -4.07 12.40 -4.06
N GLU A 321 -4.38 13.60 -3.54
CA GLU A 321 -5.74 14.17 -3.58
C GLU A 321 -5.68 15.61 -4.05
N ASN A 322 -6.53 15.98 -5.00
CA ASN A 322 -6.62 17.33 -5.59
C ASN A 322 -5.28 17.86 -6.17
N LYS A 323 -4.27 17.01 -6.30
CA LYS A 323 -3.01 17.33 -6.92
C LYS A 323 -3.19 17.41 -8.42
N GLU A 324 -2.67 18.48 -9.03
CA GLU A 324 -2.67 18.62 -10.47
C GLU A 324 -1.82 17.54 -11.13
N ARG A 325 -2.20 17.13 -12.35
CA ARG A 325 -1.35 16.25 -13.15
C ARG A 325 -0.02 16.94 -13.50
N GLY A 326 1.02 16.17 -13.70
CA GLY A 326 2.29 16.70 -14.18
C GLY A 326 2.15 17.35 -15.57
N VAL A 327 2.70 18.52 -15.71
CA VAL A 327 2.74 19.30 -16.96
C VAL A 327 4.13 19.87 -17.19
N ALA A 328 4.44 20.29 -18.41
CA ALA A 328 5.68 20.99 -18.70
C ALA A 328 5.73 22.32 -17.96
N THR A 329 6.76 22.50 -17.13
CA THR A 329 6.95 23.75 -16.39
C THR A 329 7.19 24.91 -17.33
N HIS A 330 6.42 25.96 -17.15
CA HIS A 330 6.63 27.24 -17.84
C HIS A 330 6.23 28.40 -16.93
N MET A 331 6.79 29.56 -17.16
CA MET A 331 6.47 30.76 -16.40
C MET A 331 5.54 31.66 -17.21
N PRO A 332 4.32 31.92 -16.69
CA PRO A 332 3.34 32.73 -17.40
C PRO A 332 3.65 34.24 -17.26
N TYR A 333 3.54 34.98 -18.36
CA TYR A 333 3.54 36.44 -18.47
C TYR A 333 2.24 36.91 -19.08
N ASN A 334 1.82 38.16 -18.90
CA ASN A 334 0.61 38.68 -19.49
C ASN A 334 0.72 38.80 -21.03
N ASN A 335 1.91 39.05 -21.54
CA ASN A 335 2.20 39.30 -22.95
C ASN A 335 3.68 39.09 -23.28
N GLU A 336 4.02 39.06 -24.56
CA GLU A 336 5.41 38.90 -25.00
C GLU A 336 6.33 40.05 -24.55
N ALA A 337 5.82 41.29 -24.46
CA ALA A 337 6.62 42.42 -24.02
C ALA A 337 7.08 42.29 -22.59
N GLU A 338 6.20 41.85 -21.66
CA GLU A 338 6.55 41.55 -20.24
C GLU A 338 7.55 40.39 -20.18
N MET A 339 7.34 39.33 -20.94
CA MET A 339 8.24 38.18 -21.01
C MET A 339 9.66 38.56 -21.46
N LEU A 340 9.75 39.41 -22.48
CA LEU A 340 11.04 39.87 -23.05
C LEU A 340 11.75 40.88 -22.15
N ALA A 341 11.00 41.60 -21.31
CA ALA A 341 11.59 42.52 -20.30
C ALA A 341 12.29 41.77 -19.17
N ASP A 342 11.88 40.56 -18.85
CA ASP A 342 12.59 39.65 -17.94
C ASP A 342 13.74 38.94 -18.67
N THR A 343 14.78 39.71 -19.00
CA THR A 343 15.89 39.23 -19.83
C THR A 343 16.67 38.06 -19.19
N ALA A 344 16.76 38.04 -17.86
CA ALA A 344 17.48 36.99 -17.13
C ALA A 344 16.76 35.63 -17.28
N TYR A 345 15.47 35.57 -16.95
CA TYR A 345 14.68 34.37 -17.09
C TYR A 345 14.52 33.95 -18.57
N TYR A 346 14.29 34.90 -19.46
CA TYR A 346 14.20 34.63 -20.89
C TYR A 346 15.47 33.96 -21.47
N ALA A 347 16.65 34.44 -21.05
CA ALA A 347 17.92 33.82 -21.45
C ALA A 347 18.13 32.47 -20.75
N THR A 348 17.81 32.38 -19.46
CA THR A 348 18.16 31.27 -18.55
C THR A 348 16.95 30.88 -17.70
N PRO A 349 16.02 30.04 -18.21
CA PRO A 349 14.71 29.79 -17.61
C PRO A 349 14.74 28.92 -16.32
N TRP A 350 15.85 28.84 -15.66
CA TRP A 350 16.06 28.27 -14.33
C TRP A 350 16.54 29.33 -13.31
N THR A 351 16.49 30.60 -13.66
CA THR A 351 16.63 31.72 -12.70
C THR A 351 15.26 32.05 -12.11
N GLU A 352 15.22 32.83 -11.04
CA GLU A 352 13.96 33.31 -10.49
C GLU A 352 13.33 34.35 -11.44
N PRO A 353 12.06 34.20 -11.85
CA PRO A 353 11.42 35.14 -12.75
C PRO A 353 11.01 36.43 -12.04
N VAL A 354 11.02 37.52 -12.79
CA VAL A 354 10.54 38.84 -12.34
C VAL A 354 9.34 39.26 -13.17
N ASN A 355 8.15 38.92 -12.73
CA ASN A 355 6.92 39.26 -13.44
C ASN A 355 5.70 39.40 -12.51
N SER A 356 4.62 39.98 -13.04
CA SER A 356 3.40 40.28 -12.30
C SER A 356 2.49 39.06 -12.05
N ARG A 357 2.82 37.88 -12.59
CA ARG A 357 2.05 36.63 -12.49
C ARG A 357 2.76 35.55 -11.69
N TYR A 358 3.88 35.89 -11.09
CA TYR A 358 4.68 35.03 -10.23
C TYR A 358 4.83 35.64 -8.85
N MET A 359 4.81 34.82 -7.84
CA MET A 359 5.11 35.18 -6.45
C MET A 359 5.87 34.06 -5.76
N SER A 360 7.13 34.32 -5.39
CA SER A 360 7.91 33.40 -4.54
C SER A 360 7.30 33.36 -3.14
N LEU A 361 7.19 32.15 -2.60
CA LEU A 361 6.89 31.91 -1.19
C LEU A 361 8.12 31.39 -0.43
N ASN A 362 9.28 31.37 -1.09
CA ASN A 362 10.55 31.10 -0.42
C ASN A 362 10.81 32.11 0.68
N GLY A 363 11.48 31.67 1.74
CA GLY A 363 11.80 32.55 2.85
C GLY A 363 11.64 31.86 4.21
N THR A 364 11.34 32.61 5.22
CA THR A 364 11.22 32.12 6.59
C THR A 364 9.76 31.72 6.89
N TRP A 365 9.54 30.46 7.30
CA TRP A 365 8.24 29.92 7.67
C TRP A 365 8.24 29.54 9.15
N LYS A 366 7.09 29.60 9.81
CA LYS A 366 6.91 29.02 11.14
C LYS A 366 6.93 27.50 11.04
N PHE A 367 7.60 26.84 12.02
CA PHE A 367 7.89 25.42 11.97
C PHE A 367 7.75 24.75 13.33
N ASN A 368 7.15 23.57 13.35
CA ASN A 368 7.10 22.72 14.53
C ASN A 368 7.34 21.26 14.10
N LEU A 369 8.36 20.61 14.70
CA LEU A 369 8.68 19.21 14.49
C LEU A 369 8.25 18.38 15.69
N VAL A 370 7.56 17.26 15.42
CA VAL A 370 7.25 16.23 16.40
C VAL A 370 7.85 14.89 15.95
N SER A 371 8.13 13.99 16.90
CA SER A 371 8.87 12.76 16.62
C SER A 371 8.02 11.66 15.97
N GLU A 372 6.69 11.76 16.06
CA GLU A 372 5.77 10.74 15.52
C GLU A 372 4.40 11.33 15.18
N PRO A 373 3.63 10.67 14.28
CA PRO A 373 2.35 11.19 13.81
C PRO A 373 1.31 11.41 14.89
N SER A 374 1.32 10.62 15.98
CA SER A 374 0.40 10.73 17.12
C SER A 374 0.51 12.06 17.87
N GLN A 375 1.69 12.69 17.84
CA GLN A 375 2.01 13.95 18.53
C GLN A 375 1.75 15.20 17.70
N ARG A 376 1.42 15.05 16.41
CA ARG A 376 1.26 16.18 15.51
C ARG A 376 0.09 17.08 15.92
N PRO A 377 0.20 18.40 15.76
CA PRO A 377 -0.92 19.29 15.97
C PRO A 377 -2.01 19.04 14.91
N LEU A 378 -3.23 18.74 15.34
CA LEU A 378 -4.33 18.33 14.44
C LEU A 378 -5.12 19.50 13.87
N THR A 379 -5.06 20.69 14.50
CA THR A 379 -5.85 21.88 14.15
C THR A 379 -4.99 23.09 13.80
N PHE A 380 -3.67 22.90 13.63
CA PHE A 380 -2.72 24.00 13.39
C PHE A 380 -3.01 24.80 12.11
N PHE A 381 -3.72 24.20 11.17
CA PHE A 381 -4.11 24.83 9.91
C PHE A 381 -5.27 25.85 10.07
N GLU A 382 -5.98 25.82 11.21
CA GLU A 382 -7.05 26.78 11.49
C GLU A 382 -6.51 28.21 11.61
N GLU A 383 -7.27 29.20 11.12
CA GLU A 383 -6.84 30.60 11.10
C GLU A 383 -6.53 31.17 12.48
N GLY A 384 -7.23 30.72 13.51
CA GLY A 384 -7.05 31.18 14.90
C GLY A 384 -5.98 30.45 15.70
N PHE A 385 -5.32 29.45 15.12
CA PHE A 385 -4.28 28.70 15.83
C PHE A 385 -3.00 29.54 15.99
N ASP A 386 -2.56 29.72 17.24
CA ASP A 386 -1.36 30.51 17.56
C ASP A 386 -0.08 29.71 17.30
N VAL A 387 0.74 30.20 16.38
CA VAL A 387 2.06 29.65 16.04
C VAL A 387 3.21 30.59 16.46
N SER A 388 2.93 31.59 17.29
CA SER A 388 3.95 32.58 17.68
C SER A 388 5.16 31.98 18.41
N ALA A 389 4.90 30.91 19.18
CA ALA A 389 5.93 30.16 19.92
C ALA A 389 6.66 29.11 19.08
N TRP A 390 6.26 28.90 17.82
CA TRP A 390 6.95 27.97 16.93
C TRP A 390 8.28 28.53 16.45
N ASP A 391 9.21 27.62 16.15
CA ASP A 391 10.47 27.95 15.53
C ASP A 391 10.28 28.58 14.14
N GLU A 392 11.38 29.01 13.57
CA GLU A 392 11.44 29.50 12.19
C GLU A 392 12.44 28.69 11.39
N ILE A 393 12.04 28.31 10.17
CA ILE A 393 12.86 27.52 9.26
C ILE A 393 12.89 28.17 7.87
N PRO A 394 14.05 28.20 7.18
CA PRO A 394 14.08 28.62 5.78
C PRO A 394 13.39 27.60 4.89
N VAL A 395 12.60 28.05 3.94
CA VAL A 395 12.03 27.28 2.83
C VAL A 395 12.54 27.89 1.54
N PRO A 396 13.16 27.13 0.63
CA PRO A 396 13.40 25.69 0.71
C PRO A 396 14.52 25.31 1.67
N SER A 397 14.33 24.19 2.39
CA SER A 397 15.41 23.50 3.09
C SER A 397 14.99 22.09 3.52
N ASN A 398 16.00 21.26 3.82
CA ASN A 398 15.77 20.04 4.58
C ASN A 398 15.89 20.39 6.08
N TRP A 399 14.94 19.92 6.90
CA TRP A 399 14.95 20.24 8.33
C TRP A 399 16.15 19.66 9.07
N GLU A 400 16.71 18.52 8.60
CA GLU A 400 17.92 17.92 9.15
C GLU A 400 19.14 18.85 8.99
N MET A 401 19.20 19.63 7.91
CA MET A 401 20.26 20.63 7.68
C MET A 401 20.08 21.90 8.49
N GLN A 402 18.90 22.07 9.11
CA GLN A 402 18.59 23.19 10.01
C GLN A 402 18.73 22.82 11.49
N GLY A 403 19.24 21.62 11.78
CA GLY A 403 19.48 21.16 13.14
C GLY A 403 18.33 20.38 13.78
N TYR A 404 17.27 20.12 13.04
CA TYR A 404 16.18 19.27 13.47
C TYR A 404 16.43 17.86 12.97
N ASP A 405 16.27 16.82 13.84
CA ASP A 405 16.49 15.43 13.44
C ASP A 405 17.90 15.18 12.80
N LYS A 406 18.12 14.06 12.13
CA LYS A 406 19.39 13.68 11.51
C LYS A 406 19.24 13.19 10.07
N PRO A 407 20.21 13.53 9.18
CA PRO A 407 20.32 12.85 7.90
C PRO A 407 20.56 11.36 8.11
N ILE A 408 19.78 10.51 7.46
CA ILE A 408 19.95 9.06 7.46
C ILE A 408 20.50 8.65 6.10
N TYR A 409 21.61 7.90 6.09
CA TYR A 409 22.10 7.23 4.91
C TYR A 409 21.87 5.73 5.03
N ASN A 410 21.23 5.15 4.02
CA ASN A 410 20.96 3.72 3.96
C ASN A 410 20.81 3.30 2.50
N ASN A 411 21.59 2.30 2.04
CA ASN A 411 21.63 1.88 0.65
C ASN A 411 21.05 0.47 0.40
N VAL A 412 20.96 -0.37 1.41
CA VAL A 412 20.57 -1.79 1.26
C VAL A 412 19.26 -2.11 1.98
N GLU A 413 18.98 -1.40 3.03
CA GLU A 413 17.87 -1.69 3.92
C GLU A 413 17.03 -0.44 4.15
N TYR A 414 15.75 -0.62 4.48
CA TYR A 414 14.90 0.51 4.86
C TYR A 414 15.32 1.08 6.22
N PRO A 415 15.25 2.40 6.41
CA PRO A 415 15.47 3.03 7.72
C PRO A 415 14.32 2.75 8.72
N HIS A 416 13.22 2.23 8.26
CA HIS A 416 12.08 1.71 9.02
C HIS A 416 11.93 0.20 8.82
N SER A 417 11.00 -0.47 9.50
CA SER A 417 10.77 -1.90 9.33
C SER A 417 10.23 -2.20 7.90
N ASN A 418 10.47 -3.43 7.43
CA ASN A 418 9.97 -3.87 6.13
C ASN A 418 8.57 -4.49 6.27
N THR A 419 7.58 -3.65 6.52
CA THR A 419 6.17 -4.03 6.73
C THR A 419 5.23 -3.13 5.92
N PRO A 420 5.38 -3.03 4.57
CA PRO A 420 4.54 -2.14 3.77
C PRO A 420 3.04 -2.51 3.91
N PRO A 421 2.13 -1.53 3.91
CA PRO A 421 2.38 -0.09 3.72
C PRO A 421 2.73 0.68 5.00
N PHE A 422 2.86 0.00 6.15
CA PHE A 422 2.99 0.60 7.47
C PHE A 422 4.40 1.11 7.74
N ILE A 423 4.51 2.25 8.41
CA ILE A 423 5.78 2.84 8.83
C ILE A 423 6.00 2.53 10.30
N ASN A 424 6.71 1.45 10.56
CA ASN A 424 7.04 0.96 11.90
C ASN A 424 8.51 1.13 12.22
N ALA A 425 8.85 1.21 13.52
CA ALA A 425 10.24 1.25 13.97
C ALA A 425 11.00 -0.02 13.56
N ARG A 426 12.25 0.15 13.16
CA ARG A 426 13.15 -0.96 12.86
C ARG A 426 13.96 -1.34 14.11
N PRO A 427 13.84 -2.58 14.59
CA PRO A 427 14.60 -3.02 15.75
C PRO A 427 16.11 -3.00 15.50
N GLY A 428 16.87 -2.52 16.46
CA GLY A 428 18.32 -2.49 16.39
C GLY A 428 18.89 -1.51 15.36
N TYR A 429 18.06 -0.78 14.64
CA TYR A 429 18.53 0.33 13.83
C TYR A 429 18.97 1.45 14.77
N ASN A 430 20.27 1.54 14.96
CA ASN A 430 20.88 2.48 15.89
C ASN A 430 21.35 3.71 15.09
N ASP A 431 20.61 4.77 15.17
CA ASP A 431 20.96 6.09 14.66
C ASP A 431 21.99 6.83 15.54
N GLY A 432 22.79 6.10 16.33
CA GLY A 432 23.73 6.62 17.30
C GLY A 432 23.12 6.76 18.71
N GLY A 433 22.08 5.98 19.02
CA GLY A 433 21.46 5.90 20.34
C GLY A 433 20.44 7.00 20.64
N LYS A 434 20.00 7.72 19.62
CA LYS A 434 18.93 8.70 19.74
C LYS A 434 17.73 8.18 18.94
N ASN A 435 16.68 7.88 19.65
CA ASN A 435 15.41 7.52 19.02
C ASN A 435 14.69 8.82 18.59
N TYR A 436 14.78 9.16 17.30
CA TYR A 436 14.12 10.34 16.74
C TYR A 436 12.63 10.11 16.41
N GLY A 437 12.06 9.04 16.93
CA GLY A 437 10.70 8.65 16.65
C GLY A 437 10.55 7.82 15.37
N ILE A 438 9.35 7.29 15.18
CA ILE A 438 9.09 6.32 14.10
C ILE A 438 8.89 7.04 12.77
N ASN A 439 8.21 8.21 12.79
CA ASN A 439 7.86 8.97 11.59
C ASN A 439 7.71 10.45 11.94
N PRO A 440 8.82 11.20 12.06
CA PRO A 440 8.76 12.62 12.37
C PRO A 440 7.85 13.41 11.44
N VAL A 441 7.11 14.38 12.00
CA VAL A 441 6.17 15.21 11.27
C VAL A 441 6.50 16.67 11.47
N GLY A 442 6.81 17.37 10.36
CA GLY A 442 7.04 18.81 10.33
C GLY A 442 5.78 19.56 9.92
N SER A 443 5.31 20.45 10.79
CA SER A 443 4.19 21.34 10.50
C SER A 443 4.71 22.74 10.19
N TYR A 444 4.31 23.28 9.04
CA TYR A 444 4.76 24.57 8.50
C TYR A 444 3.58 25.54 8.39
N VAL A 445 3.80 26.81 8.70
CA VAL A 445 2.82 27.88 8.46
C VAL A 445 3.51 29.10 7.84
N HIS A 446 2.90 29.64 6.79
CA HIS A 446 3.35 30.86 6.12
C HIS A 446 2.15 31.75 5.77
N THR A 447 2.33 33.05 5.85
CA THR A 447 1.31 34.03 5.45
C THR A 447 1.79 34.83 4.25
N PHE A 448 0.87 35.13 3.35
CA PHE A 448 1.15 35.90 2.15
C PHE A 448 -0.09 36.69 1.67
N THR A 449 0.12 37.68 0.84
CA THR A 449 -0.95 38.46 0.20
C THR A 449 -0.78 38.45 -1.30
N VAL A 450 -1.77 37.95 -2.02
CA VAL A 450 -1.75 37.96 -3.50
C VAL A 450 -2.04 39.36 -4.04
N PRO A 451 -1.43 39.75 -5.17
CA PRO A 451 -1.74 41.02 -5.82
C PRO A 451 -3.21 41.13 -6.24
N ALA A 452 -3.83 42.28 -6.09
CA ALA A 452 -5.25 42.51 -6.41
C ALA A 452 -5.57 42.25 -7.91
N ASN A 453 -4.60 42.41 -8.80
CA ASN A 453 -4.76 42.16 -10.24
C ASN A 453 -4.73 40.66 -10.62
N TRP A 454 -4.70 39.74 -9.63
CA TRP A 454 -4.86 38.28 -9.81
C TRP A 454 -6.31 37.83 -9.78
N ASP A 455 -7.23 38.69 -9.32
CA ASP A 455 -8.67 38.41 -9.30
C ASP A 455 -9.20 38.01 -10.69
N GLY A 456 -10.12 37.04 -10.70
CA GLY A 456 -10.77 36.56 -11.92
C GLY A 456 -9.93 35.63 -12.79
N ARG A 457 -8.73 35.32 -12.37
CA ARG A 457 -7.83 34.36 -13.01
C ARG A 457 -7.69 33.11 -12.14
N ARG A 458 -6.93 32.12 -12.59
CA ARG A 458 -6.62 30.90 -11.85
C ARG A 458 -5.24 30.99 -11.23
N THR A 459 -5.13 30.62 -9.96
CA THR A 459 -3.87 30.64 -9.21
C THR A 459 -3.50 29.25 -8.75
N PHE A 460 -2.29 28.84 -9.08
CA PHE A 460 -1.72 27.57 -8.62
C PHE A 460 -0.60 27.83 -7.61
N ILE A 461 -0.46 26.89 -6.65
CA ILE A 461 0.76 26.77 -5.85
C ILE A 461 1.60 25.64 -6.42
N HIS A 462 2.89 25.89 -6.55
CA HIS A 462 3.88 24.95 -7.02
C HIS A 462 4.88 24.65 -5.90
N PHE A 463 4.98 23.39 -5.53
CA PHE A 463 6.06 22.86 -4.69
C PHE A 463 7.00 22.06 -5.60
N GLY A 464 8.24 22.50 -5.72
CA GLY A 464 9.26 21.83 -6.54
C GLY A 464 9.67 20.46 -6.00
N GLY A 465 9.51 20.24 -4.69
CA GLY A 465 9.75 18.96 -4.03
C GLY A 465 9.47 19.02 -2.53
N ILE A 466 8.79 17.99 -2.02
CA ILE A 466 8.50 17.79 -0.59
C ILE A 466 8.79 16.32 -0.25
N TYR A 467 9.67 16.05 0.69
CA TYR A 467 10.02 14.70 1.11
C TYR A 467 9.35 14.36 2.45
N SER A 468 8.50 13.29 2.56
CA SER A 468 8.07 12.34 1.53
C SER A 468 6.60 12.50 1.17
N ALA A 469 5.72 12.84 2.11
CA ALA A 469 4.30 13.06 1.93
C ALA A 469 3.86 14.36 2.61
N ALA A 470 2.86 15.04 2.05
CA ALA A 470 2.38 16.29 2.63
C ALA A 470 0.87 16.50 2.47
N PHE A 471 0.28 17.06 3.51
CA PHE A 471 -1.05 17.68 3.48
C PHE A 471 -0.91 19.19 3.33
N VAL A 472 -1.81 19.80 2.59
CA VAL A 472 -1.84 21.24 2.31
C VAL A 472 -3.19 21.82 2.68
N TRP A 473 -3.20 22.95 3.40
CA TRP A 473 -4.40 23.73 3.72
C TRP A 473 -4.17 25.21 3.39
N LEU A 474 -5.21 25.91 3.00
CA LEU A 474 -5.22 27.35 2.83
C LEU A 474 -6.43 27.95 3.56
N ASN A 475 -6.18 28.95 4.43
CA ASN A 475 -7.23 29.64 5.17
C ASN A 475 -8.16 28.68 5.95
N GLY A 476 -7.58 27.66 6.61
CA GLY A 476 -8.33 26.66 7.37
C GLY A 476 -9.00 25.56 6.52
N GLN A 477 -8.97 25.66 5.19
CA GLN A 477 -9.61 24.72 4.29
C GLN A 477 -8.59 23.72 3.72
N TYR A 478 -8.97 22.45 3.67
CA TYR A 478 -8.14 21.40 3.09
C TYR A 478 -8.02 21.58 1.58
N VAL A 479 -6.79 21.70 1.09
CA VAL A 479 -6.47 21.83 -0.34
C VAL A 479 -6.20 20.47 -0.96
N GLY A 480 -5.30 19.67 -0.37
CA GLY A 480 -4.97 18.38 -0.93
C GLY A 480 -3.83 17.64 -0.23
N TYR A 481 -3.47 16.50 -0.83
CA TYR A 481 -2.42 15.59 -0.36
C TYR A 481 -1.50 15.19 -1.52
N THR A 482 -0.23 14.95 -1.21
CA THR A 482 0.78 14.51 -2.21
C THR A 482 1.79 13.55 -1.60
N GLN A 483 2.20 12.59 -2.42
CA GLN A 483 3.41 11.78 -2.27
C GLN A 483 4.29 11.91 -3.52
N GLY A 484 5.46 11.27 -3.52
CA GLY A 484 6.40 11.31 -4.63
C GLY A 484 7.42 12.43 -4.47
N SER A 485 8.31 12.27 -3.52
CA SER A 485 9.25 13.23 -2.94
C SER A 485 9.97 14.16 -3.91
N ASN A 486 10.47 13.60 -5.03
CA ASN A 486 11.28 14.34 -6.00
C ASN A 486 10.45 14.92 -7.15
N ASN A 487 9.16 14.67 -7.15
CA ASN A 487 8.23 15.18 -8.14
C ASN A 487 7.61 16.50 -7.70
N VAL A 488 7.27 17.32 -8.68
CA VAL A 488 6.50 18.55 -8.44
C VAL A 488 5.11 18.20 -7.88
N ALA A 489 4.65 18.99 -6.92
CA ALA A 489 3.28 18.99 -6.46
C ALA A 489 2.64 20.35 -6.71
N GLU A 490 1.60 20.37 -7.54
CA GLU A 490 0.81 21.58 -7.81
C GLU A 490 -0.62 21.40 -7.33
N PHE A 491 -1.21 22.50 -6.82
CA PHE A 491 -2.61 22.55 -6.40
C PHE A 491 -3.25 23.85 -6.89
N ASP A 492 -4.51 23.76 -7.31
CA ASP A 492 -5.32 24.92 -7.66
C ASP A 492 -5.85 25.61 -6.38
N LEU A 493 -5.37 26.81 -6.10
CA LEU A 493 -5.78 27.59 -4.95
C LEU A 493 -6.93 28.57 -5.22
N THR A 494 -7.40 28.66 -6.44
CA THR A 494 -8.32 29.72 -6.91
C THR A 494 -9.52 29.93 -5.98
N ASN A 495 -10.15 28.84 -5.53
CA ASN A 495 -11.35 28.90 -4.70
C ASN A 495 -11.06 29.01 -3.19
N PHE A 496 -9.81 28.91 -2.79
CA PHE A 496 -9.38 28.97 -1.38
C PHE A 496 -8.80 30.35 -1.00
N LEU A 497 -8.38 31.14 -2.00
CA LEU A 497 -7.81 32.46 -1.79
C LEU A 497 -8.84 33.48 -1.32
N LYS A 498 -8.44 34.34 -0.41
CA LYS A 498 -9.20 35.52 0.04
C LYS A 498 -8.43 36.81 -0.23
N LYS A 499 -9.15 37.93 -0.25
CA LYS A 499 -8.52 39.27 -0.32
C LYS A 499 -7.76 39.53 0.98
N GLY A 500 -6.58 40.14 0.85
CA GLY A 500 -5.69 40.39 1.99
C GLY A 500 -4.80 39.21 2.32
N GLU A 501 -4.49 39.04 3.59
CA GLU A 501 -3.59 38.01 4.07
C GLU A 501 -4.22 36.62 3.96
N ASN A 502 -3.47 35.69 3.41
CA ASN A 502 -3.78 34.25 3.30
C ASN A 502 -2.82 33.47 4.17
N ARG A 503 -3.32 32.44 4.86
CA ARG A 503 -2.56 31.53 5.72
C ARG A 503 -2.44 30.16 5.06
N LEU A 504 -1.22 29.83 4.63
CA LEU A 504 -0.86 28.51 4.11
C LEU A 504 -0.36 27.65 5.26
N ALA A 505 -0.85 26.44 5.37
CA ALA A 505 -0.40 25.44 6.31
C ALA A 505 -0.02 24.15 5.56
N VAL A 506 1.14 23.58 5.88
CA VAL A 506 1.63 22.35 5.26
C VAL A 506 2.13 21.41 6.34
N GLN A 507 1.73 20.14 6.30
CA GLN A 507 2.19 19.13 7.23
C GLN A 507 2.91 18.03 6.48
N VAL A 508 4.19 17.86 6.73
CA VAL A 508 5.12 16.99 6.02
C VAL A 508 5.47 15.79 6.89
N PHE A 509 5.29 14.58 6.35
CA PHE A 509 5.66 13.32 6.98
C PHE A 509 7.00 12.86 6.43
N ARG A 510 7.92 12.43 7.31
CA ARG A 510 9.23 11.92 6.90
C ARG A 510 9.11 10.67 6.04
N TRP A 511 8.18 9.79 6.40
CA TRP A 511 7.93 8.54 5.71
C TRP A 511 6.46 8.39 5.34
N CYS A 512 6.22 7.68 4.27
CA CYS A 512 4.91 7.22 3.85
C CYS A 512 5.07 5.84 3.17
N ASP A 513 3.97 5.19 2.82
CA ASP A 513 3.98 3.93 2.07
C ASP A 513 4.80 4.04 0.77
N GLY A 514 4.79 5.19 0.08
CA GLY A 514 5.65 5.47 -1.08
C GLY A 514 7.15 5.42 -0.78
N SER A 515 7.56 5.59 0.49
CA SER A 515 8.98 5.52 0.88
C SER A 515 9.61 4.15 0.64
N TYR A 516 8.80 3.08 0.58
CA TYR A 516 9.26 1.74 0.20
C TYR A 516 9.75 1.68 -1.26
N LEU A 517 9.18 2.50 -2.14
CA LEU A 517 9.55 2.59 -3.55
C LEU A 517 10.67 3.62 -3.80
N GLU A 518 10.93 4.51 -2.85
CA GLU A 518 11.92 5.59 -2.94
C GLU A 518 13.22 5.27 -2.20
N CYS A 519 13.50 3.98 -1.98
CA CYS A 519 14.70 3.54 -1.24
C CYS A 519 15.92 3.41 -2.16
N GLN A 520 16.37 4.54 -2.74
CA GLN A 520 17.60 4.61 -3.51
C GLN A 520 18.83 4.79 -2.60
N ASP A 521 20.01 4.60 -3.15
CA ASP A 521 21.31 4.80 -2.50
C ASP A 521 21.61 6.30 -2.33
N MET A 522 20.98 6.93 -1.34
CA MET A 522 21.10 8.36 -1.08
C MET A 522 20.79 8.71 0.39
N PHE A 523 21.16 9.91 0.81
CA PHE A 523 20.71 10.45 2.08
C PHE A 523 19.19 10.62 2.10
N ARG A 524 18.58 10.29 3.24
CA ARG A 524 17.16 10.55 3.53
C ARG A 524 17.08 11.86 4.31
N MET A 525 16.61 12.89 3.64
CA MET A 525 16.44 14.23 4.20
C MET A 525 15.06 14.75 3.85
N SER A 526 14.39 15.35 4.82
CA SER A 526 12.97 15.65 4.78
C SER A 526 12.69 17.15 4.70
N GLY A 527 11.44 17.51 4.45
CA GLY A 527 10.99 18.89 4.41
C GLY A 527 10.64 19.40 3.02
N ILE A 528 10.37 20.69 2.93
CA ILE A 528 10.11 21.38 1.66
C ILE A 528 11.46 21.85 1.13
N PHE A 529 12.09 21.03 0.28
CA PHE A 529 13.50 21.18 -0.07
C PHE A 529 13.76 21.84 -1.43
N ARG A 530 12.70 22.18 -2.17
CA ARG A 530 12.76 22.95 -3.41
C ARG A 530 11.80 24.13 -3.34
N ASP A 531 11.96 25.06 -4.30
CA ASP A 531 11.20 26.31 -4.36
C ASP A 531 9.70 26.11 -4.24
N VAL A 532 9.07 27.06 -3.55
CA VAL A 532 7.62 27.19 -3.44
C VAL A 532 7.21 28.54 -4.02
N TYR A 533 6.28 28.53 -4.97
CA TYR A 533 5.79 29.76 -5.54
C TYR A 533 4.33 29.65 -5.99
N LEU A 534 3.71 30.78 -6.15
CA LEU A 534 2.43 30.95 -6.79
C LEU A 534 2.61 31.47 -8.21
N TYR A 535 1.75 31.02 -9.11
CA TYR A 535 1.63 31.62 -10.44
C TYR A 535 0.16 31.73 -10.84
N ASN A 536 -0.13 32.72 -11.72
CA ASN A 536 -1.49 33.09 -12.04
C ASN A 536 -1.71 33.15 -13.55
N VAL A 537 -2.71 32.43 -14.05
CA VAL A 537 -3.02 32.27 -15.48
C VAL A 537 -4.48 32.60 -15.78
N PRO A 538 -4.87 32.89 -17.05
CA PRO A 538 -6.28 32.97 -17.44
C PRO A 538 -7.05 31.71 -17.05
N LYS A 539 -8.37 31.82 -16.81
CA LYS A 539 -9.22 30.66 -16.51
C LYS A 539 -9.26 29.64 -17.65
N THR A 540 -9.13 30.11 -18.88
CA THR A 540 -8.92 29.28 -20.08
C THR A 540 -7.53 29.57 -20.58
N ALA A 541 -6.60 28.66 -20.44
CA ALA A 541 -5.17 28.90 -20.69
C ALA A 541 -4.45 27.68 -21.25
N VAL A 542 -3.40 27.90 -22.03
CA VAL A 542 -2.43 26.83 -22.31
C VAL A 542 -1.84 26.35 -21.01
N ARG A 543 -2.09 25.08 -20.70
CA ARG A 543 -1.69 24.43 -19.44
C ARG A 543 -0.48 23.52 -19.60
N ASP A 544 -0.34 22.92 -20.78
CA ASP A 544 0.73 21.98 -21.09
C ASP A 544 1.25 22.20 -22.51
N HIS A 545 2.50 21.86 -22.74
CA HIS A 545 3.10 21.90 -24.07
C HIS A 545 4.15 20.80 -24.22
N TYR A 546 4.33 20.33 -25.45
CA TYR A 546 5.33 19.34 -25.79
C TYR A 546 5.91 19.62 -27.17
N ILE A 547 7.22 19.87 -27.23
CA ILE A 547 7.91 20.20 -28.47
C ILE A 547 8.72 19.00 -28.93
N THR A 548 8.49 18.57 -30.15
CA THR A 548 9.23 17.49 -30.81
C THR A 548 9.92 17.98 -32.05
N SER A 549 11.02 17.35 -32.42
CA SER A 549 11.71 17.61 -33.67
C SER A 549 12.09 16.33 -34.40
N LYS A 550 11.91 16.28 -35.68
CA LYS A 550 12.31 15.18 -36.56
C LYS A 550 13.28 15.71 -37.63
N LEU A 551 14.55 15.27 -37.51
CA LEU A 551 15.58 15.65 -38.49
C LEU A 551 15.36 14.96 -39.84
N SER A 552 15.67 15.68 -40.92
CA SER A 552 15.85 15.12 -42.25
C SER A 552 17.00 14.11 -42.26
N THR A 553 17.06 13.27 -43.29
CA THR A 553 18.09 12.20 -43.41
C THR A 553 19.51 12.77 -43.44
N ASP A 554 19.69 13.89 -44.09
CA ASP A 554 20.96 14.62 -44.19
C ASP A 554 21.24 15.53 -42.99
N MET A 555 20.30 15.62 -42.04
CA MET A 555 20.37 16.47 -40.84
C MET A 555 20.48 17.99 -41.13
N PHE A 556 20.11 18.41 -42.33
CA PHE A 556 20.16 19.81 -42.72
C PHE A 556 18.90 20.60 -42.34
N SER A 557 17.77 19.91 -42.25
CA SER A 557 16.49 20.48 -41.84
C SER A 557 15.84 19.64 -40.75
N ALA A 558 14.84 20.23 -40.07
CA ALA A 558 14.01 19.53 -39.08
C ALA A 558 12.54 20.00 -39.17
N ASP A 559 11.63 19.04 -39.10
CA ASP A 559 10.23 19.33 -38.81
C ASP A 559 10.07 19.47 -37.29
N VAL A 560 9.63 20.62 -36.84
CA VAL A 560 9.39 20.91 -35.40
C VAL A 560 7.88 20.99 -35.19
N ASN A 561 7.36 20.20 -34.25
CA ASN A 561 5.97 20.21 -33.84
C ASN A 561 5.81 20.73 -32.42
N VAL A 562 5.05 21.81 -32.25
CA VAL A 562 4.70 22.42 -30.98
C VAL A 562 3.27 21.98 -30.63
N ASN A 563 3.19 20.92 -29.79
CA ASN A 563 1.91 20.47 -29.26
C ASN A 563 1.57 21.29 -28.03
N PHE A 564 0.31 21.61 -27.82
CA PHE A 564 -0.16 22.29 -26.63
C PHE A 564 -1.54 21.79 -26.21
N GLU A 565 -1.86 21.97 -24.92
CA GLU A 565 -3.18 21.69 -24.36
C GLU A 565 -3.71 22.92 -23.63
N ILE A 566 -4.93 23.32 -23.96
CA ILE A 566 -5.67 24.41 -23.32
C ILE A 566 -6.56 23.80 -22.22
N ASP A 567 -6.39 24.21 -20.97
CA ASP A 567 -7.31 23.93 -19.87
C ASP A 567 -8.51 24.88 -19.94
N ASN A 568 -9.70 24.31 -19.98
CA ASN A 568 -10.98 25.00 -19.96
C ASN A 568 -11.94 24.35 -18.94
N ARG A 569 -11.40 23.92 -17.78
CA ARG A 569 -12.17 23.21 -16.73
C ARG A 569 -13.37 23.99 -16.19
N ASP A 570 -13.43 25.30 -16.39
CA ASP A 570 -14.57 26.14 -16.05
C ASP A 570 -15.62 26.16 -17.18
N PHE A 571 -15.40 25.42 -18.27
CA PHE A 571 -16.31 25.29 -19.43
C PHE A 571 -16.71 26.63 -20.07
N ILE A 572 -15.76 27.56 -20.16
CA ILE A 572 -15.97 28.89 -20.72
C ILE A 572 -15.98 28.78 -22.25
N PRO A 573 -17.10 29.12 -22.92
CA PRO A 573 -17.12 29.18 -24.41
C PRO A 573 -16.40 30.43 -24.89
N GLY A 574 -15.74 30.33 -26.03
CA GLY A 574 -15.05 31.47 -26.64
C GLY A 574 -14.08 31.03 -27.75
N LYS A 575 -13.36 31.98 -28.28
CA LYS A 575 -12.28 31.74 -29.24
C LYS A 575 -10.95 32.13 -28.63
N LYS A 576 -9.97 31.25 -28.75
CA LYS A 576 -8.57 31.52 -28.43
C LYS A 576 -7.72 31.34 -29.66
N SER A 577 -6.68 32.13 -29.81
CA SER A 577 -5.67 31.91 -30.86
C SER A 577 -4.34 31.65 -30.19
N ILE A 578 -3.67 30.57 -30.59
CA ILE A 578 -2.35 30.20 -30.08
C ILE A 578 -1.34 30.47 -31.19
N LYS A 579 -0.43 31.39 -30.92
CA LYS A 579 0.72 31.74 -31.76
C LYS A 579 1.95 31.01 -31.20
N ALA A 580 2.68 30.33 -32.06
CA ALA A 580 4.01 29.84 -31.76
C ALA A 580 5.03 30.45 -32.69
N ALA A 581 6.19 30.84 -32.15
CA ALA A 581 7.30 31.39 -32.91
C ALA A 581 8.60 30.75 -32.48
N ILE A 582 9.40 30.27 -33.41
CA ILE A 582 10.71 29.65 -33.15
C ILE A 582 11.84 30.59 -33.57
N TYR A 583 12.79 30.78 -32.65
CA TYR A 583 13.98 31.60 -32.82
C TYR A 583 15.23 30.74 -32.78
N ASP A 584 16.20 31.05 -33.64
CA ASP A 584 17.51 30.35 -33.63
C ASP A 584 18.34 30.68 -32.38
N PRO A 585 19.47 30.00 -32.14
CA PRO A 585 20.36 30.29 -31.01
C PRO A 585 20.94 31.73 -31.00
N ALA A 586 20.94 32.42 -32.16
CA ALA A 586 21.35 33.83 -32.27
C ALA A 586 20.20 34.82 -31.99
N GLY A 587 18.96 34.32 -31.81
CA GLY A 587 17.78 35.13 -31.55
C GLY A 587 17.05 35.62 -32.78
N ASN A 588 17.36 35.12 -33.98
CA ASN A 588 16.64 35.45 -35.22
C ASN A 588 15.36 34.62 -35.32
N LEU A 589 14.27 35.26 -35.77
CA LEU A 589 13.02 34.53 -36.03
C LEU A 589 13.22 33.59 -37.23
N VAL A 590 12.92 32.30 -37.01
CA VAL A 590 13.00 31.26 -38.03
C VAL A 590 11.63 31.00 -38.68
N ALA A 591 10.61 30.82 -37.82
CA ALA A 591 9.24 30.57 -38.27
C ALA A 591 8.23 31.04 -37.21
N CYS A 592 7.02 31.38 -37.68
CA CYS A 592 5.90 31.76 -36.83
C CYS A 592 4.59 31.34 -37.49
N ASP A 593 3.67 30.79 -36.70
CA ASP A 593 2.33 30.45 -37.13
C ASP A 593 1.32 30.59 -36.01
N THR A 594 0.03 30.62 -36.33
CA THR A 594 -1.06 30.83 -35.39
C THR A 594 -2.24 29.92 -35.72
N VAL A 595 -2.75 29.21 -34.75
CA VAL A 595 -3.94 28.38 -34.87
C VAL A 595 -5.06 28.92 -34.01
N ALA A 596 -6.28 28.94 -34.54
CA ALA A 596 -7.47 29.32 -33.77
C ALA A 596 -8.16 28.09 -33.17
N MET A 597 -8.53 28.21 -31.90
CA MET A 597 -9.20 27.15 -31.11
C MET A 597 -10.53 27.69 -30.58
N ASN A 598 -11.61 26.91 -30.74
CA ASN A 598 -12.91 27.27 -30.18
C ASN A 598 -13.15 26.46 -28.88
N THR A 599 -13.26 27.14 -27.79
CA THR A 599 -13.65 26.53 -26.49
C THR A 599 -15.18 26.44 -26.40
N ALA A 600 -15.69 25.47 -25.70
CA ALA A 600 -17.12 25.23 -25.58
C ALA A 600 -17.52 24.85 -24.16
N ALA A 601 -18.79 25.08 -23.82
CA ALA A 601 -19.36 24.83 -22.47
C ALA A 601 -19.41 23.36 -22.05
N LYS A 602 -18.89 22.43 -22.84
CA LYS A 602 -18.83 20.97 -22.50
C LYS A 602 -17.45 20.37 -22.70
N ILE A 603 -16.46 21.20 -23.01
CA ILE A 603 -15.10 20.75 -23.31
C ILE A 603 -14.16 21.34 -22.26
N ALA A 604 -13.67 20.47 -21.38
CA ALA A 604 -12.78 20.85 -20.27
C ALA A 604 -11.33 21.04 -20.71
N SER A 605 -10.91 20.43 -21.83
CA SER A 605 -9.55 20.52 -22.36
C SER A 605 -9.56 20.37 -23.88
N LEU A 606 -8.66 21.12 -24.56
CA LEU A 606 -8.47 21.07 -26.01
C LEU A 606 -6.99 20.93 -26.31
N SER A 607 -6.65 20.01 -27.23
CA SER A 607 -5.29 19.88 -27.76
C SER A 607 -5.18 20.46 -29.15
N GLY A 608 -4.05 21.08 -29.45
CA GLY A 608 -3.70 21.59 -30.77
C GLY A 608 -2.21 21.41 -31.03
N ASP A 609 -1.83 21.66 -32.30
CA ASP A 609 -0.44 21.64 -32.70
C ASP A 609 -0.14 22.69 -33.78
N ILE A 610 1.12 23.16 -33.79
CA ILE A 610 1.67 24.06 -34.82
C ILE A 610 2.97 23.43 -35.31
N LYS A 611 3.13 23.36 -36.64
CA LYS A 611 4.26 22.70 -37.29
C LYS A 611 5.12 23.69 -38.05
N PHE A 612 6.43 23.53 -37.90
CA PHE A 612 7.43 24.32 -38.62
C PHE A 612 8.42 23.42 -39.33
N THR A 613 8.95 23.88 -40.48
CA THR A 613 10.21 23.34 -41.01
C THR A 613 11.32 24.35 -40.75
N VAL A 614 12.39 23.90 -40.13
CA VAL A 614 13.59 24.67 -39.82
C VAL A 614 14.70 24.20 -40.73
N ASP A 615 15.19 25.09 -41.61
CA ASP A 615 16.30 24.83 -42.50
C ASP A 615 17.62 25.28 -41.86
N ASN A 616 18.77 24.75 -42.34
CA ASN A 616 20.10 25.04 -41.80
C ASN A 616 20.18 24.84 -40.27
N VAL A 617 19.69 23.68 -39.79
CA VAL A 617 19.55 23.39 -38.37
C VAL A 617 20.87 23.44 -37.64
N GLN A 618 20.92 24.22 -36.56
CA GLN A 618 22.02 24.18 -35.58
C GLN A 618 21.73 23.06 -34.54
N LEU A 619 22.36 21.92 -34.75
CA LEU A 619 22.12 20.75 -33.90
C LEU A 619 22.61 20.96 -32.49
N TRP A 620 21.84 20.42 -31.53
CA TRP A 620 22.26 20.33 -30.14
C TRP A 620 23.15 19.10 -29.93
N SER A 621 24.28 19.28 -29.27
CA SER A 621 25.05 18.20 -28.65
C SER A 621 25.56 18.64 -27.28
N ALA A 622 26.12 17.72 -26.49
CA ALA A 622 26.70 18.06 -25.17
C ALA A 622 27.88 19.06 -25.30
N GLU A 623 28.63 18.99 -26.39
CA GLU A 623 29.77 19.89 -26.69
C GLU A 623 29.32 21.24 -27.29
N LYS A 624 28.20 21.24 -27.99
CA LYS A 624 27.58 22.42 -28.62
C LYS A 624 26.09 22.46 -28.29
N PRO A 625 25.71 22.95 -27.11
CA PRO A 625 24.33 22.91 -26.64
C PRO A 625 23.48 24.02 -27.28
N ASN A 626 23.39 24.02 -28.61
CA ASN A 626 22.57 24.96 -29.35
C ASN A 626 21.10 24.81 -28.97
N LEU A 627 20.49 25.87 -28.45
CA LEU A 627 19.08 25.88 -28.05
C LEU A 627 18.31 26.91 -28.84
N TYR A 628 17.26 26.43 -29.49
CA TYR A 628 16.22 27.29 -30.06
C TYR A 628 15.32 27.78 -28.94
N THR A 629 14.77 29.01 -29.11
CA THR A 629 13.74 29.52 -28.20
C THR A 629 12.40 29.40 -28.89
N VAL A 630 11.46 28.68 -28.29
CA VAL A 630 10.07 28.63 -28.75
C VAL A 630 9.25 29.52 -27.83
N ARG A 631 8.59 30.54 -28.40
CA ARG A 631 7.62 31.41 -27.72
C ARG A 631 6.22 30.92 -28.04
N ILE A 632 5.39 30.83 -27.03
CA ILE A 632 3.97 30.47 -27.13
C ILE A 632 3.17 31.62 -26.56
N THR A 633 2.26 32.19 -27.35
CA THR A 633 1.42 33.33 -26.98
C THR A 633 -0.04 32.99 -27.21
N GLN A 634 -0.84 33.13 -26.16
CA GLN A 634 -2.29 32.99 -26.26
C GLN A 634 -2.94 34.37 -26.43
N LEU A 635 -3.84 34.46 -27.39
CA LEU A 635 -4.62 35.65 -27.70
C LEU A 635 -6.10 35.37 -27.39
N ASP A 636 -6.79 36.39 -26.87
CA ASP A 636 -8.24 36.38 -26.72
C ASP A 636 -8.98 36.48 -28.08
N GLU A 637 -10.29 36.51 -28.04
CA GLU A 637 -11.14 36.61 -29.23
C GLU A 637 -10.94 37.91 -30.04
N ASN A 638 -10.42 38.96 -29.39
CA ASN A 638 -10.13 40.27 -30.01
C ASN A 638 -8.68 40.37 -30.50
N GLY A 639 -7.87 39.33 -30.34
CA GLY A 639 -6.47 39.31 -30.71
C GLY A 639 -5.52 39.97 -29.69
N LYS A 640 -6.00 40.23 -28.47
CA LYS A 640 -5.17 40.75 -27.38
C LYS A 640 -4.45 39.60 -26.68
N GLU A 641 -3.15 39.79 -26.42
CA GLU A 641 -2.37 38.85 -25.66
C GLU A 641 -2.87 38.75 -24.18
N GLU A 642 -3.02 37.54 -23.67
CA GLU A 642 -3.48 37.28 -22.32
C GLU A 642 -2.57 36.30 -21.54
N LEU A 643 -1.68 35.61 -22.29
CA LEU A 643 -0.65 34.70 -21.74
C LEU A 643 0.49 34.60 -22.76
N ALA A 644 1.72 34.73 -22.29
CA ALA A 644 2.91 34.42 -23.08
C ALA A 644 3.93 33.68 -22.20
N PHE A 645 4.66 32.77 -22.82
CA PHE A 645 5.81 32.09 -22.18
C PHE A 645 6.79 31.60 -23.25
N SER A 646 8.00 31.26 -22.81
CA SER A 646 9.01 30.69 -23.70
C SER A 646 9.61 29.42 -23.11
N THR A 647 10.11 28.56 -23.99
CA THR A 647 10.85 27.36 -23.61
C THR A 647 12.05 27.17 -24.53
N LYS A 648 13.07 26.49 -24.05
CA LYS A 648 14.28 26.16 -24.82
C LYS A 648 14.16 24.77 -25.42
N HIS A 649 14.51 24.62 -26.70
CA HIS A 649 14.44 23.36 -27.41
C HIS A 649 15.72 23.05 -28.17
N GLY A 650 16.36 21.92 -27.86
CA GLY A 650 17.54 21.44 -28.57
C GLY A 650 17.16 20.44 -29.65
N ILE A 651 17.37 20.81 -30.92
CA ILE A 651 17.08 19.93 -32.07
C ILE A 651 18.19 18.88 -32.19
N ARG A 652 17.84 17.61 -31.97
CA ARG A 652 18.77 16.48 -32.03
C ARG A 652 18.07 15.19 -32.42
N LYS A 653 18.84 14.20 -32.86
CA LYS A 653 18.38 12.83 -33.10
C LYS A 653 19.10 11.89 -32.12
N ILE A 654 18.34 11.17 -31.32
CA ILE A 654 18.88 10.12 -30.46
C ILE A 654 18.43 8.78 -31.00
N GLU A 655 19.36 7.85 -31.18
CA GLU A 655 19.13 6.52 -31.73
C GLU A 655 19.88 5.45 -30.94
N ILE A 656 19.26 4.28 -30.82
CA ILE A 656 19.96 3.08 -30.36
C ILE A 656 20.14 2.17 -31.56
N LYS A 657 21.40 1.91 -31.94
CA LYS A 657 21.78 1.02 -33.06
C LYS A 657 22.78 0.00 -32.52
N ASN A 658 22.51 -1.27 -32.76
CA ASN A 658 23.35 -2.36 -32.29
C ASN A 658 23.74 -2.25 -30.82
N SER A 659 22.75 -1.96 -29.95
CA SER A 659 22.91 -1.75 -28.50
C SER A 659 23.82 -0.57 -28.10
N LEU A 660 24.10 0.36 -29.01
CA LEU A 660 24.90 1.56 -28.77
C LEU A 660 24.05 2.82 -28.97
N VAL A 661 24.29 3.82 -28.12
CA VAL A 661 23.62 5.13 -28.20
C VAL A 661 24.36 6.06 -29.17
N TYR A 662 23.58 6.70 -30.03
CA TYR A 662 24.06 7.71 -30.99
C TYR A 662 23.29 9.01 -30.80
N ILE A 663 23.98 10.14 -30.82
CA ILE A 663 23.39 11.48 -30.91
C ILE A 663 23.87 12.10 -32.21
N ASN A 664 22.94 12.53 -33.07
CA ASN A 664 23.21 13.08 -34.39
C ASN A 664 24.15 12.21 -35.25
N GLY A 665 23.94 10.89 -35.19
CA GLY A 665 24.76 9.92 -35.90
C GLY A 665 26.15 9.63 -35.30
N GLN A 666 26.56 10.32 -34.25
CA GLN A 666 27.82 10.07 -33.54
C GLN A 666 27.58 9.17 -32.33
N ARG A 667 28.41 8.13 -32.18
CA ARG A 667 28.37 7.27 -30.99
C ARG A 667 28.74 8.08 -29.73
N VAL A 668 27.95 7.90 -28.67
CA VAL A 668 28.15 8.59 -27.39
C VAL A 668 28.63 7.63 -26.34
N PHE A 669 29.59 8.08 -25.53
CA PHE A 669 30.00 7.46 -24.28
C PHE A 669 29.56 8.35 -23.14
N PHE A 670 28.67 7.83 -22.27
CA PHE A 670 28.28 8.52 -21.05
C PHE A 670 29.41 8.43 -20.03
N LYS A 671 29.97 9.58 -19.68
CA LYS A 671 30.99 9.70 -18.63
C LYS A 671 30.27 9.96 -17.32
N GLY A 672 29.85 8.88 -16.65
CA GLY A 672 29.19 8.95 -15.37
C GLY A 672 30.20 8.93 -14.23
N VAL A 673 29.93 9.68 -13.19
CA VAL A 673 30.58 9.57 -11.88
C VAL A 673 29.51 9.26 -10.84
N ASN A 674 29.83 8.38 -9.90
CA ASN A 674 29.05 8.23 -8.70
C ASN A 674 29.78 9.05 -7.62
N PRO A 675 29.35 10.29 -7.34
CA PRO A 675 29.98 11.06 -6.27
C PRO A 675 29.69 10.28 -4.98
N GLY A 676 30.75 9.62 -4.49
CA GLY A 676 30.68 8.95 -3.21
C GLY A 676 30.15 9.93 -2.16
N THR A 677 29.36 9.44 -1.24
CA THR A 677 28.68 10.17 -0.16
C THR A 677 29.61 10.92 0.80
N GLY A 678 30.88 11.09 0.46
CA GLY A 678 31.89 11.84 1.21
C GLY A 678 32.11 13.28 0.76
N GLY A 679 31.34 13.80 -0.17
CA GLY A 679 31.33 15.21 -0.50
C GLY A 679 30.58 16.00 0.55
N ARG A 680 31.32 16.83 1.31
CA ARG A 680 30.76 17.79 2.28
C ARG A 680 29.87 18.83 1.58
#